data_9265b525b45fa737c8fc9b6b1af1c37d
#
_entry.id   9265b525b45fa737c8fc9b6b1af1c37d
#
_cell.length_a   1.000
_cell.length_b   1.000
_cell.length_c   1.000
_cell.angle_alpha   90.00
_cell.angle_beta   90.00
_cell.angle_gamma   90.00
#
_symmetry.space_group_name_H-M   'P 1'
#
loop_
_entity.id
_entity.type
_entity.pdbx_description
1 polymer ?
#
loop_
_entity_poly.entity_id
_entity_poly.type
_entity_poly.pdbx_seq_one_letter_code
_entity_poly.pdbx_strand_id
1 'polypeptide(L)'
;MSRQIPRVTLAALIVIVEFGLAESHRLDAADKKLAADRITNSIEMKFVRIPAGEFLMGSAETDPGARDDEMPQHRVRISQPFYLGVYEVTQAEFEGLMKTNPSSFTRKALLKDAPADLDCSRLPVDNVTWYAAIELCRRLSNLPTEKKAGRVYRLPTEAEWEYACRGGTKTVFHYGNSLSSTQANFNGIHPFGDAKKSRFLNRTTTVGSYKPNAFGLYDMHGNLHEWCMDKFGREYYRDSPREDPKGPSKGTSPVIRGGDWYSDGRDCRSAFRYADIPEGRFYALGMRVVCELTSEGARLDPTVAAAGKPKHRSSAATVTTNLDRQPSPNSGEDWPKWRGPRGDGTWRAPKLQTRWPEDGLQRAWRQELGGGYGGIAVSGGRVYVMDRQREPKDIERVLCFDAVTGKRFWSHSYPADYDNVSYDNGPRATPTVYRGHVYTLGALGHLYCLDVSNGQIVWSKDLVRDFAARVPIWGLSASPVIFEDTVIVHPGSKPNGCYIAFDRVTGEERWRGLPDGAGYATPILIDHAGTQQLVGWTPSNVRGLDPRTGKLLWTVPFEVNYGTAIAHPIFQEDLILVSSYYDGTKAIHLGDQPSDVQVKWHDRRNLRGLMSQPLYRDGHAYLLDKRHGLTCFHLATGKKRWDDDNRMTPKGRNPQATMVWLNDADRAIILNSDGDLILVRLNSEGYIEQSRTNIIGRTWAHPAYAGNCIYARSDTEIVCVVLPIVNARKK
;
A
#
# COMPACT_ATOMS: atom_id res chain seq x y z
N MET A 1 33.89 82.10 -49.14
CA MET A 1 32.94 81.03 -49.04
C MET A 1 33.16 80.29 -47.71
N SER A 2 32.50 80.71 -46.67
CA SER A 2 32.57 80.16 -45.31
C SER A 2 31.43 79.12 -45.15
N ARG A 3 31.78 77.87 -44.88
CA ARG A 3 30.78 76.87 -44.46
C ARG A 3 30.68 76.83 -42.96
N GLN A 4 29.52 77.24 -42.46
CA GLN A 4 29.11 77.08 -41.06
C GLN A 4 28.79 75.61 -40.77
N ILE A 5 29.40 75.05 -39.69
CA ILE A 5 29.07 73.77 -39.12
C ILE A 5 28.00 74.00 -38.04
N PRO A 6 26.83 73.32 -38.04
CA PRO A 6 25.82 73.46 -36.99
C PRO A 6 26.27 72.81 -35.67
N ARG A 7 26.17 73.55 -34.59
CA ARG A 7 26.31 73.02 -33.20
C ARG A 7 25.13 72.07 -32.95
N VAL A 8 25.34 70.73 -32.99
CA VAL A 8 24.42 69.76 -32.44
C VAL A 8 24.70 69.62 -30.95
N THR A 9 23.72 69.82 -30.17
CA THR A 9 23.67 70.08 -28.75
C THR A 9 24.19 68.96 -27.87
N LEU A 10 25.08 69.30 -26.96
CA LEU A 10 25.60 68.45 -25.88
C LEU A 10 24.53 67.81 -24.98
N ALA A 11 23.26 68.29 -25.06
CA ALA A 11 22.09 67.80 -24.35
C ALA A 11 21.62 66.42 -24.82
N ALA A 12 21.81 66.01 -26.08
CA ALA A 12 21.37 64.69 -26.54
C ALA A 12 22.30 63.56 -26.12
N LEU A 13 23.58 63.88 -25.88
CA LEU A 13 24.53 62.84 -25.41
C LEU A 13 24.40 62.50 -23.92
N ILE A 14 23.98 63.49 -23.08
CA ILE A 14 23.75 63.25 -21.66
C ILE A 14 22.48 62.43 -21.40
N VAL A 15 21.39 62.62 -22.20
CA VAL A 15 20.16 61.82 -22.06
C VAL A 15 20.38 60.36 -22.52
N ILE A 16 21.21 60.09 -23.51
CA ILE A 16 21.51 58.70 -23.94
C ILE A 16 22.40 57.96 -22.93
N VAL A 17 23.32 58.67 -22.27
CA VAL A 17 24.17 58.08 -21.20
C VAL A 17 23.37 57.83 -19.92
N GLU A 18 22.44 58.74 -19.52
CA GLU A 18 21.55 58.50 -18.38
C GLU A 18 20.52 57.39 -18.64
N PHE A 19 19.96 57.26 -19.86
CA PHE A 19 19.09 56.11 -20.20
C PHE A 19 19.85 54.80 -20.27
N GLY A 20 21.08 54.75 -20.79
CA GLY A 20 21.89 53.56 -20.84
C GLY A 20 22.37 53.13 -19.44
N LEU A 21 22.69 54.06 -18.52
CA LEU A 21 23.03 53.76 -17.14
C LEU A 21 21.79 53.32 -16.32
N ALA A 22 20.61 53.91 -16.57
CA ALA A 22 19.37 53.46 -15.92
C ALA A 22 18.92 52.06 -16.40
N GLU A 23 19.09 51.72 -17.66
CA GLU A 23 18.85 50.36 -18.16
C GLU A 23 19.88 49.37 -17.65
N SER A 24 21.18 49.68 -17.59
CA SER A 24 22.19 48.80 -17.05
C SER A 24 21.98 48.58 -15.53
N HIS A 25 21.60 49.61 -14.77
CA HIS A 25 21.25 49.47 -13.35
C HIS A 25 19.93 48.68 -13.15
N ARG A 26 18.98 48.78 -14.04
CA ARG A 26 17.74 47.97 -14.02
C ARG A 26 18.01 46.49 -14.35
N LEU A 27 18.86 46.22 -15.34
CA LEU A 27 19.31 44.87 -15.66
C LEU A 27 20.12 44.25 -14.53
N ASP A 28 21.06 45.00 -13.93
CA ASP A 28 21.87 44.55 -12.81
C ASP A 28 21.03 44.32 -11.53
N ALA A 29 19.99 45.12 -11.30
CA ALA A 29 19.03 44.95 -10.19
C ALA A 29 18.06 43.79 -10.45
N ALA A 30 17.66 43.54 -11.71
CA ALA A 30 16.83 42.40 -12.11
C ALA A 30 17.63 41.10 -11.99
N ASP A 31 18.89 41.08 -12.45
CA ASP A 31 19.78 39.92 -12.32
C ASP A 31 20.16 39.63 -10.85
N LYS A 32 20.36 40.64 -10.03
CA LYS A 32 20.55 40.48 -8.56
C LYS A 32 19.29 39.97 -7.87
N LYS A 33 18.11 40.41 -8.31
CA LYS A 33 16.83 39.91 -7.81
C LYS A 33 16.58 38.49 -8.25
N LEU A 34 16.87 38.12 -9.53
CA LEU A 34 16.83 36.76 -10.01
C LEU A 34 17.81 35.84 -9.28
N ALA A 35 19.01 36.32 -8.97
CA ALA A 35 20.00 35.60 -8.19
C ALA A 35 19.60 35.41 -6.72
N ALA A 36 18.86 36.38 -6.13
CA ALA A 36 18.32 36.26 -4.78
C ALA A 36 17.09 35.34 -4.70
N ASP A 37 16.41 35.12 -5.81
CA ASP A 37 15.22 34.24 -5.88
C ASP A 37 15.57 32.77 -6.18
N ARG A 38 16.83 32.44 -6.37
CA ARG A 38 17.30 31.07 -6.62
C ARG A 38 18.54 30.75 -5.80
N ILE A 39 18.59 29.53 -5.27
CA ILE A 39 19.78 28.99 -4.61
C ILE A 39 20.12 27.62 -5.15
N THR A 40 21.40 27.29 -5.14
CA THR A 40 21.90 25.92 -5.38
C THR A 40 22.60 25.48 -4.09
N ASN A 41 22.34 24.29 -3.62
CA ASN A 41 22.97 23.77 -2.41
C ASN A 41 24.30 23.05 -2.73
N SER A 42 24.97 22.54 -1.70
CA SER A 42 26.30 21.90 -1.83
C SER A 42 26.33 20.56 -2.58
N ILE A 43 25.16 20.00 -2.91
CA ILE A 43 25.01 18.80 -3.73
C ILE A 43 24.25 19.08 -5.03
N GLU A 44 24.34 20.32 -5.52
CA GLU A 44 23.80 20.81 -6.79
C GLU A 44 22.27 20.80 -6.94
N MET A 45 21.50 20.60 -5.85
CA MET A 45 20.04 20.75 -5.88
C MET A 45 19.68 22.23 -6.06
N LYS A 46 18.74 22.51 -6.95
CA LYS A 46 18.28 23.86 -7.29
C LYS A 46 16.96 24.16 -6.57
N PHE A 47 16.88 25.35 -5.98
CA PHE A 47 15.69 25.83 -5.29
C PHE A 47 15.27 27.18 -5.84
N VAL A 48 13.97 27.45 -5.80
CA VAL A 48 13.38 28.74 -6.16
C VAL A 48 12.62 29.29 -4.94
N ARG A 49 12.71 30.60 -4.74
CA ARG A 49 12.02 31.30 -3.66
C ARG A 49 10.53 31.42 -3.99
N ILE A 50 9.70 30.86 -3.12
CA ILE A 50 8.25 30.98 -3.17
C ILE A 50 7.87 32.17 -2.27
N PRO A 51 7.20 33.22 -2.79
CA PRO A 51 6.85 34.40 -2.00
C PRO A 51 5.77 34.07 -0.96
N ALA A 52 5.74 34.82 0.13
CA ALA A 52 4.58 34.83 1.02
C ALA A 52 3.34 35.30 0.25
N GLY A 53 2.17 34.79 0.59
CA GLY A 53 0.94 35.19 -0.10
C GLY A 53 -0.31 34.43 0.37
N GLU A 54 -1.43 34.72 -0.25
CA GLU A 54 -2.71 34.05 0.02
C GLU A 54 -3.22 33.33 -1.21
N PHE A 55 -3.90 32.21 -1.00
CA PHE A 55 -4.56 31.47 -2.07
C PHE A 55 -5.83 30.76 -1.57
N LEU A 56 -6.59 30.19 -2.49
CA LEU A 56 -7.71 29.32 -2.18
C LEU A 56 -7.22 27.85 -2.22
N MET A 57 -7.16 27.21 -1.06
CA MET A 57 -6.78 25.82 -0.91
C MET A 57 -8.00 24.91 -1.07
N GLY A 58 -7.83 23.79 -1.77
CA GLY A 58 -8.89 22.84 -2.05
C GLY A 58 -9.63 23.08 -3.35
N SER A 59 -10.66 22.30 -3.61
CA SER A 59 -11.48 22.35 -4.81
C SER A 59 -12.71 23.22 -4.65
N ALA A 60 -13.06 23.97 -5.72
CA ALA A 60 -14.34 24.63 -5.79
C ALA A 60 -15.48 23.61 -5.96
N GLU A 61 -16.68 23.90 -5.49
CA GLU A 61 -17.87 23.05 -5.69
C GLU A 61 -18.18 22.78 -7.17
N THR A 62 -17.77 23.71 -8.05
CA THR A 62 -17.95 23.61 -9.50
C THR A 62 -16.88 22.74 -10.19
N ASP A 63 -15.84 22.28 -9.50
CA ASP A 63 -14.83 21.40 -10.08
C ASP A 63 -15.42 19.99 -10.27
N PRO A 64 -15.58 19.49 -11.53
CA PRO A 64 -16.18 18.18 -11.79
C PRO A 64 -15.31 17.02 -11.29
N GLY A 65 -14.06 17.31 -10.93
CA GLY A 65 -13.12 16.35 -10.35
C GLY A 65 -13.07 16.36 -8.83
N ALA A 66 -13.73 17.34 -8.17
CA ALA A 66 -13.64 17.54 -6.72
C ALA A 66 -14.02 16.29 -5.92
N ARG A 67 -13.39 16.15 -4.76
CA ARG A 67 -13.66 15.11 -3.77
C ARG A 67 -14.04 15.75 -2.44
N ASP A 68 -14.78 15.03 -1.61
CA ASP A 68 -15.24 15.52 -0.29
C ASP A 68 -14.09 15.97 0.61
N ASP A 69 -12.92 15.27 0.50
CA ASP A 69 -11.73 15.56 1.29
C ASP A 69 -10.91 16.78 0.80
N GLU A 70 -11.28 17.33 -0.36
CA GLU A 70 -10.74 18.56 -0.93
C GLU A 70 -11.61 19.78 -0.59
N MET A 71 -12.71 19.61 0.12
CA MET A 71 -13.71 20.61 0.45
C MET A 71 -13.88 20.82 1.95
N PRO A 72 -14.30 22.03 2.38
CA PRO A 72 -14.58 23.22 1.57
C PRO A 72 -13.30 23.88 1.04
N GLN A 73 -13.41 24.53 -0.14
CA GLN A 73 -12.36 25.44 -0.57
C GLN A 73 -12.28 26.62 0.39
N HIS A 74 -11.09 26.93 0.89
CA HIS A 74 -10.89 27.93 1.94
C HIS A 74 -9.65 28.79 1.71
N ARG A 75 -9.63 29.98 2.31
CA ARG A 75 -8.48 30.90 2.21
C ARG A 75 -7.36 30.46 3.13
N VAL A 76 -6.16 30.32 2.57
CA VAL A 76 -4.92 30.03 3.30
C VAL A 76 -3.90 31.12 3.00
N ARG A 77 -3.16 31.55 4.03
CA ARG A 77 -2.05 32.47 3.96
C ARG A 77 -0.76 31.73 4.30
N ILE A 78 0.20 31.75 3.40
CA ILE A 78 1.58 31.39 3.65
C ILE A 78 2.29 32.65 4.13
N SER A 79 2.61 32.70 5.42
CA SER A 79 3.04 33.96 6.09
C SER A 79 4.48 34.33 5.79
N GLN A 80 5.35 33.33 5.54
CA GLN A 80 6.77 33.51 5.27
C GLN A 80 7.14 32.96 3.90
N PRO A 81 8.06 33.64 3.17
CA PRO A 81 8.63 33.05 1.97
C PRO A 81 9.54 31.87 2.33
N PHE A 82 9.58 30.87 1.47
CA PHE A 82 10.42 29.69 1.60
C PHE A 82 11.06 29.32 0.27
N TYR A 83 12.12 28.50 0.29
CA TYR A 83 12.71 27.97 -0.93
C TYR A 83 12.22 26.54 -1.16
N LEU A 84 11.71 26.26 -2.36
CA LEU A 84 11.25 24.92 -2.73
C LEU A 84 12.13 24.36 -3.85
N GLY A 85 12.44 23.08 -3.80
CA GLY A 85 13.17 22.38 -4.86
C GLY A 85 12.50 22.59 -6.21
N VAL A 86 13.27 23.06 -7.21
CA VAL A 86 12.77 23.31 -8.56
C VAL A 86 12.22 22.03 -9.20
N TYR A 87 12.81 20.90 -8.84
CA TYR A 87 12.48 19.55 -9.29
C TYR A 87 12.15 18.64 -8.10
N GLU A 88 11.55 17.51 -8.38
CA GLU A 88 11.57 16.36 -7.49
C GLU A 88 13.03 15.96 -7.21
N VAL A 89 13.32 15.38 -6.05
CA VAL A 89 14.66 14.86 -5.74
C VAL A 89 15.02 13.76 -6.72
N THR A 90 16.18 13.90 -7.37
CA THR A 90 16.65 12.93 -8.37
C THR A 90 17.31 11.70 -7.75
N GLN A 91 17.43 10.63 -8.52
CA GLN A 91 18.14 9.41 -8.10
C GLN A 91 19.59 9.71 -7.71
N ALA A 92 20.30 10.53 -8.48
CA ALA A 92 21.68 10.90 -8.17
C ALA A 92 21.81 11.68 -6.86
N GLU A 93 20.92 12.65 -6.61
CA GLU A 93 20.91 13.43 -5.38
C GLU A 93 20.61 12.56 -4.16
N PHE A 94 19.63 11.68 -4.27
CA PHE A 94 19.26 10.74 -3.20
C PHE A 94 20.41 9.76 -2.92
N GLU A 95 20.90 9.07 -3.92
CA GLU A 95 21.98 8.08 -3.79
C GLU A 95 23.29 8.71 -3.28
N GLY A 96 23.61 9.91 -3.78
CA GLY A 96 24.78 10.66 -3.33
C GLY A 96 24.77 10.92 -1.79
N LEU A 97 23.62 11.17 -1.21
CA LEU A 97 23.46 11.46 0.22
C LEU A 97 23.12 10.24 1.07
N MET A 98 22.23 9.38 0.59
CA MET A 98 21.72 8.21 1.33
C MET A 98 22.57 6.96 1.15
N LYS A 99 23.40 6.92 0.11
CA LYS A 99 24.26 5.77 -0.27
C LYS A 99 23.48 4.54 -0.74
N THR A 100 22.23 4.72 -1.08
CA THR A 100 21.35 3.69 -1.63
C THR A 100 20.41 4.33 -2.65
N ASN A 101 19.98 3.57 -3.65
CA ASN A 101 18.98 4.01 -4.62
C ASN A 101 17.81 3.04 -4.61
N PRO A 102 16.65 3.42 -4.00
CA PRO A 102 15.49 2.53 -3.89
C PRO A 102 14.65 2.47 -5.17
N SER A 103 14.99 3.26 -6.21
CA SER A 103 14.13 3.48 -7.37
C SER A 103 13.90 2.24 -8.21
N SER A 104 12.68 2.11 -8.68
CA SER A 104 12.27 1.05 -9.60
C SER A 104 12.73 1.31 -11.03
N PHE A 105 12.85 2.59 -11.43
CA PHE A 105 13.25 3.00 -12.78
C PHE A 105 14.76 3.25 -12.89
N THR A 106 15.59 2.27 -12.54
CA THR A 106 17.04 2.33 -12.68
C THR A 106 17.49 1.91 -14.07
N ARG A 107 18.75 2.24 -14.46
CA ARG A 107 19.34 1.80 -15.72
C ARG A 107 19.24 0.28 -15.92
N LYS A 108 19.45 -0.49 -14.85
CA LYS A 108 19.37 -1.96 -14.87
C LYS A 108 17.94 -2.46 -15.15
N ALA A 109 16.93 -1.79 -14.61
CA ALA A 109 15.54 -2.18 -14.78
C ALA A 109 14.98 -1.78 -16.15
N LEU A 110 15.46 -0.68 -16.73
CA LEU A 110 14.95 -0.08 -17.98
C LEU A 110 15.63 -0.60 -19.26
N LEU A 111 16.59 -1.53 -19.15
CA LEU A 111 17.48 -1.98 -20.25
C LEU A 111 16.80 -2.41 -21.57
N LYS A 112 15.48 -2.72 -21.56
CA LYS A 112 14.77 -3.21 -22.76
C LYS A 112 13.80 -2.22 -23.38
N ASP A 113 13.31 -1.22 -22.62
CA ASP A 113 12.16 -0.40 -23.01
C ASP A 113 12.42 1.12 -22.94
N ALA A 114 13.62 1.54 -22.55
CA ALA A 114 13.99 2.96 -22.49
C ALA A 114 14.98 3.34 -23.60
N PRO A 115 14.97 4.61 -24.05
CA PRO A 115 15.97 5.13 -24.95
C PRO A 115 17.39 4.89 -24.41
N ALA A 116 18.32 4.52 -25.31
CA ALA A 116 19.70 4.19 -24.91
C ALA A 116 20.45 5.38 -24.28
N ASP A 117 20.03 6.59 -24.60
CA ASP A 117 20.56 7.87 -24.14
C ASP A 117 19.85 8.42 -22.88
N LEU A 118 18.88 7.69 -22.31
CA LEU A 118 18.20 8.14 -21.11
C LEU A 118 19.17 8.20 -19.91
N ASP A 119 19.36 9.39 -19.38
CA ASP A 119 20.12 9.60 -18.15
C ASP A 119 19.26 9.29 -16.92
N CYS A 120 19.37 8.07 -16.42
CA CYS A 120 18.62 7.62 -15.24
C CYS A 120 19.02 8.36 -13.96
N SER A 121 20.20 8.99 -13.90
CA SER A 121 20.62 9.77 -12.73
C SER A 121 19.74 10.99 -12.51
N ARG A 122 19.12 11.51 -13.57
CA ARG A 122 18.19 12.64 -13.56
C ARG A 122 16.71 12.24 -13.53
N LEU A 123 16.39 10.96 -13.47
CA LEU A 123 15.03 10.55 -13.11
C LEU A 123 14.76 10.90 -11.64
N PRO A 124 13.50 11.21 -11.25
CA PRO A 124 13.20 11.41 -9.85
C PRO A 124 13.40 10.10 -9.08
N VAL A 125 13.78 10.19 -7.83
CA VAL A 125 13.85 9.03 -6.95
C VAL A 125 12.45 8.58 -6.59
N ASP A 126 12.11 7.34 -6.94
CA ASP A 126 10.86 6.69 -6.58
C ASP A 126 11.06 5.64 -5.47
N ASN A 127 9.95 5.09 -4.98
CA ASN A 127 9.98 4.03 -3.98
C ASN A 127 10.56 4.47 -2.63
N VAL A 128 10.33 5.73 -2.26
CA VAL A 128 10.85 6.37 -1.03
C VAL A 128 9.79 6.36 0.06
N THR A 129 10.11 5.88 1.26
CA THR A 129 9.25 6.00 2.44
C THR A 129 9.28 7.43 2.99
N TRP A 130 8.24 7.83 3.72
CA TRP A 130 8.23 9.15 4.39
C TRP A 130 9.40 9.30 5.36
N TYR A 131 9.76 8.24 6.09
CA TYR A 131 10.93 8.25 6.99
C TYR A 131 12.24 8.44 6.23
N ALA A 132 12.41 7.83 5.04
CA ALA A 132 13.60 8.04 4.21
C ALA A 132 13.65 9.48 3.69
N ALA A 133 12.50 10.07 3.35
CA ALA A 133 12.41 11.46 2.94
C ALA A 133 12.79 12.44 4.08
N ILE A 134 12.31 12.21 5.29
CA ILE A 134 12.70 12.97 6.49
C ILE A 134 14.20 12.78 6.79
N GLU A 135 14.72 11.56 6.68
CA GLU A 135 16.14 11.29 6.92
C GLU A 135 17.03 11.99 5.90
N LEU A 136 16.63 12.05 4.62
CA LEU A 136 17.33 12.83 3.59
C LEU A 136 17.38 14.31 3.98
N CYS A 137 16.26 14.91 4.39
CA CYS A 137 16.20 16.29 4.84
C CYS A 137 17.12 16.53 6.05
N ARG A 138 17.13 15.61 7.01
CA ARG A 138 18.01 15.66 8.19
C ARG A 138 19.50 15.58 7.79
N ARG A 139 19.87 14.72 6.87
CA ARG A 139 21.26 14.60 6.37
C ARG A 139 21.69 15.85 5.62
N LEU A 140 20.84 16.38 4.73
CA LEU A 140 21.08 17.65 4.04
C LEU A 140 21.36 18.77 5.03
N SER A 141 20.49 18.96 6.02
CA SER A 141 20.64 19.99 7.06
C SER A 141 21.92 19.82 7.87
N ASN A 142 22.45 18.60 7.96
CA ASN A 142 23.65 18.28 8.73
C ASN A 142 24.97 18.38 7.93
N LEU A 143 24.91 18.61 6.62
CA LEU A 143 26.12 18.84 5.84
C LEU A 143 26.86 20.11 6.34
N PRO A 144 28.18 20.05 6.55
CA PRO A 144 28.95 21.20 7.07
C PRO A 144 28.75 22.48 6.26
N THR A 145 28.68 22.38 4.94
CA THR A 145 28.47 23.52 4.04
C THR A 145 27.09 24.12 4.21
N GLU A 146 26.05 23.30 4.37
CA GLU A 146 24.66 23.73 4.54
C GLU A 146 24.46 24.40 5.91
N LYS A 147 25.02 23.80 6.96
CA LYS A 147 25.04 24.42 8.30
C LYS A 147 25.71 25.79 8.29
N LYS A 148 26.87 25.90 7.65
CA LYS A 148 27.59 27.16 7.52
C LYS A 148 26.81 28.23 6.75
N ALA A 149 25.99 27.76 5.78
CA ALA A 149 25.09 28.62 5.00
C ALA A 149 23.77 28.93 5.71
N GLY A 150 23.55 28.45 6.94
CA GLY A 150 22.30 28.64 7.70
C GLY A 150 21.09 27.97 7.03
N ARG A 151 21.29 26.87 6.31
CA ARG A 151 20.22 26.18 5.57
C ARG A 151 19.71 24.97 6.34
N VAL A 152 18.38 24.88 6.47
CA VAL A 152 17.67 23.76 7.08
C VAL A 152 16.67 23.20 6.07
N TYR A 153 16.62 21.88 5.96
CA TYR A 153 15.78 21.19 4.96
C TYR A 153 14.68 20.39 5.64
N ARG A 154 13.49 20.41 5.03
CA ARG A 154 12.31 19.65 5.44
C ARG A 154 11.43 19.29 4.22
N LEU A 155 10.42 18.47 4.41
CA LEU A 155 9.34 18.33 3.45
C LEU A 155 8.45 19.59 3.46
N PRO A 156 7.75 19.91 2.36
CA PRO A 156 6.73 20.97 2.35
C PRO A 156 5.55 20.56 3.23
N THR A 157 4.87 21.55 3.82
CA THR A 157 3.51 21.32 4.31
C THR A 157 2.57 21.12 3.12
N GLU A 158 1.41 20.51 3.35
CA GLU A 158 0.40 20.32 2.30
C GLU A 158 -0.02 21.65 1.68
N ALA A 159 -0.19 22.69 2.49
CA ALA A 159 -0.55 24.02 2.05
C ALA A 159 0.56 24.71 1.25
N GLU A 160 1.81 24.58 1.67
CA GLU A 160 2.96 25.10 0.90
C GLU A 160 3.07 24.42 -0.46
N TRP A 161 2.86 23.09 -0.49
CA TRP A 161 2.89 22.32 -1.71
C TRP A 161 1.80 22.80 -2.70
N GLU A 162 0.52 22.91 -2.26
CA GLU A 162 -0.59 23.32 -3.13
C GLU A 162 -0.43 24.79 -3.58
N TYR A 163 -0.01 25.68 -2.69
CA TYR A 163 0.28 27.07 -3.02
C TYR A 163 1.35 27.18 -4.11
N ALA A 164 2.43 26.43 -3.94
CA ALA A 164 3.53 26.38 -4.90
C ALA A 164 3.10 25.73 -6.24
N CYS A 165 2.31 24.65 -6.21
CA CYS A 165 1.77 23.98 -7.38
C CYS A 165 0.89 24.90 -8.22
N ARG A 166 0.00 25.67 -7.58
CA ARG A 166 -0.88 26.61 -8.27
C ARG A 166 -0.11 27.76 -8.94
N GLY A 167 1.01 28.18 -8.40
CA GLY A 167 1.81 29.26 -8.99
C GLY A 167 1.01 30.55 -9.26
N GLY A 168 0.03 30.87 -8.39
CA GLY A 168 -0.86 32.03 -8.52
C GLY A 168 -2.13 31.80 -9.34
N THR A 169 -2.33 30.61 -9.93
CA THR A 169 -3.56 30.29 -10.68
C THR A 169 -4.70 29.85 -9.75
N LYS A 170 -5.95 30.00 -10.24
CA LYS A 170 -7.17 29.51 -9.56
C LYS A 170 -7.78 28.32 -10.30
N THR A 171 -7.19 27.91 -11.40
CA THR A 171 -7.64 26.81 -12.26
C THR A 171 -7.32 25.46 -11.65
N VAL A 172 -7.87 24.40 -12.21
CA VAL A 172 -7.69 23.01 -11.76
C VAL A 172 -6.21 22.60 -11.78
N PHE A 173 -5.49 23.01 -12.81
CA PHE A 173 -4.03 22.84 -12.96
C PHE A 173 -3.40 24.23 -13.18
N HIS A 174 -2.10 24.36 -13.00
CA HIS A 174 -1.44 25.62 -13.40
C HIS A 174 -1.45 25.83 -14.92
N TYR A 175 -1.78 24.83 -15.71
CA TYR A 175 -1.98 24.88 -17.16
C TYR A 175 -3.38 25.35 -17.59
N GLY A 176 -4.34 25.47 -16.64
CA GLY A 176 -5.75 25.73 -16.91
C GLY A 176 -6.68 24.65 -16.35
N ASN A 177 -7.83 24.42 -17.01
CA ASN A 177 -8.83 23.46 -16.51
C ASN A 177 -8.77 22.09 -17.20
N SER A 178 -7.82 21.87 -18.09
CA SER A 178 -7.61 20.61 -18.80
C SER A 178 -6.15 20.17 -18.71
N LEU A 179 -5.90 18.86 -18.70
CA LEU A 179 -4.55 18.28 -18.65
C LEU A 179 -4.39 17.19 -19.71
N SER A 180 -3.35 17.33 -20.54
CA SER A 180 -2.91 16.32 -21.52
C SER A 180 -1.47 15.83 -21.22
N SER A 181 -1.09 14.66 -21.72
CA SER A 181 0.28 14.13 -21.54
C SER A 181 1.35 14.86 -22.36
N THR A 182 1.01 15.94 -23.06
CA THR A 182 1.96 16.90 -23.63
C THR A 182 2.38 17.99 -22.63
N GLN A 183 1.67 18.11 -21.52
CA GLN A 183 1.89 19.10 -20.47
C GLN A 183 2.49 18.50 -19.19
N ALA A 184 2.24 17.21 -18.94
CA ALA A 184 2.70 16.50 -17.74
C ALA A 184 2.84 15.00 -18.02
N ASN A 185 3.64 14.30 -17.21
CA ASN A 185 3.79 12.84 -17.29
C ASN A 185 2.75 12.14 -16.41
N PHE A 186 1.70 11.64 -17.03
CA PHE A 186 0.63 10.85 -16.37
C PHE A 186 0.02 9.87 -17.37
N ASN A 187 -0.97 9.10 -16.98
CA ASN A 187 -1.70 8.20 -17.87
C ASN A 187 -2.56 8.99 -18.88
N GLY A 188 -1.94 9.43 -19.96
CA GLY A 188 -2.59 10.25 -21.01
C GLY A 188 -3.74 9.56 -21.75
N ILE A 189 -4.01 8.27 -21.51
CA ILE A 189 -5.21 7.57 -22.01
C ILE A 189 -6.46 8.09 -21.28
N HIS A 190 -6.28 8.63 -20.07
CA HIS A 190 -7.31 9.21 -19.22
C HIS A 190 -7.01 10.68 -18.90
N PRO A 191 -7.07 11.59 -19.91
CA PRO A 191 -6.87 13.01 -19.71
C PRO A 191 -8.00 13.63 -18.87
N PHE A 192 -7.83 14.89 -18.45
CA PHE A 192 -8.85 15.63 -17.72
C PHE A 192 -9.37 16.83 -18.53
N GLY A 193 -10.66 17.17 -18.33
CA GLY A 193 -11.31 18.26 -19.04
C GLY A 193 -11.46 17.97 -20.55
N ASP A 194 -11.29 18.99 -21.38
CA ASP A 194 -11.42 18.89 -22.84
C ASP A 194 -10.18 18.34 -23.54
N ALA A 195 -9.17 17.90 -22.79
CA ALA A 195 -7.93 17.37 -23.35
C ALA A 195 -8.17 16.04 -24.06
N LYS A 196 -7.55 15.88 -25.23
CA LYS A 196 -7.64 14.64 -26.02
C LYS A 196 -6.78 13.55 -25.39
N LYS A 197 -7.23 12.28 -25.52
CA LYS A 197 -6.42 11.10 -25.20
C LYS A 197 -5.08 11.16 -25.92
N SER A 198 -4.04 10.81 -25.20
CA SER A 198 -2.69 10.95 -25.66
C SER A 198 -1.80 9.85 -25.07
N ARG A 199 -0.50 9.99 -25.19
CA ARG A 199 0.52 9.00 -24.86
C ARG A 199 0.53 8.68 -23.36
N PHE A 200 0.71 7.40 -23.03
CA PHE A 200 1.05 6.88 -21.72
C PHE A 200 2.46 6.28 -21.76
N LEU A 201 3.39 6.87 -21.00
CA LEU A 201 4.79 6.46 -21.01
C LEU A 201 5.09 5.21 -20.17
N ASN A 202 4.23 4.92 -19.22
CA ASN A 202 4.36 3.80 -18.27
C ASN A 202 5.69 3.79 -17.47
N ARG A 203 6.26 4.97 -17.22
CA ARG A 203 7.47 5.19 -16.44
C ARG A 203 7.63 6.66 -16.08
N THR A 204 8.54 6.98 -15.17
CA THR A 204 8.97 8.35 -14.89
C THR A 204 9.71 8.97 -16.08
N THR A 205 9.74 10.29 -16.14
CA THR A 205 10.55 11.09 -17.07
C THR A 205 11.66 11.82 -16.31
N THR A 206 12.72 12.21 -17.01
CA THR A 206 13.73 13.12 -16.49
C THR A 206 13.05 14.36 -15.91
N VAL A 207 13.44 14.76 -14.69
CA VAL A 207 12.89 15.96 -14.05
C VAL A 207 13.06 17.19 -14.93
N GLY A 208 12.03 18.03 -15.01
CA GLY A 208 12.04 19.22 -15.84
C GLY A 208 11.75 18.99 -17.33
N SER A 209 11.19 17.83 -17.69
CA SER A 209 10.81 17.51 -19.09
C SER A 209 9.64 18.32 -19.62
N TYR A 210 8.87 18.95 -18.76
CA TYR A 210 7.69 19.74 -19.12
C TYR A 210 7.85 21.20 -18.73
N LYS A 211 6.90 22.05 -19.13
CA LYS A 211 6.97 23.50 -18.82
C LYS A 211 6.73 23.74 -17.32
N PRO A 212 7.50 24.65 -16.70
CA PRO A 212 7.30 24.98 -15.30
C PRO A 212 6.05 25.86 -15.11
N ASN A 213 5.57 25.96 -13.88
CA ASN A 213 4.59 26.95 -13.47
C ASN A 213 5.19 28.36 -13.34
N ALA A 214 4.37 29.35 -12.96
CA ALA A 214 4.81 30.75 -12.86
C ALA A 214 5.86 31.01 -11.77
N PHE A 215 6.03 30.10 -10.79
CA PHE A 215 7.10 30.17 -9.81
C PHE A 215 8.39 29.47 -10.28
N GLY A 216 8.39 28.86 -11.46
CA GLY A 216 9.53 28.15 -12.03
C GLY A 216 9.70 26.72 -11.50
N LEU A 217 8.64 26.13 -10.97
CA LEU A 217 8.60 24.73 -10.49
C LEU A 217 8.13 23.78 -11.60
N TYR A 218 8.84 22.68 -11.75
CA TYR A 218 8.56 21.64 -12.74
C TYR A 218 7.86 20.45 -12.09
N ASP A 219 7.15 19.69 -12.91
CA ASP A 219 6.57 18.38 -12.60
C ASP A 219 5.61 18.38 -11.40
N MET A 220 4.91 19.53 -11.16
CA MET A 220 3.92 19.67 -10.10
C MET A 220 2.61 18.90 -10.37
N HIS A 221 2.45 18.30 -11.56
CA HIS A 221 1.32 17.50 -12.00
C HIS A 221 1.82 16.23 -12.65
N GLY A 222 1.67 15.09 -12.02
CA GLY A 222 2.18 13.80 -12.52
C GLY A 222 3.66 13.58 -12.20
N ASN A 223 4.31 12.70 -12.92
CA ASN A 223 5.64 12.13 -12.75
C ASN A 223 5.75 11.29 -11.48
N LEU A 224 5.84 11.88 -10.27
CA LEU A 224 5.69 11.18 -9.01
C LEU A 224 4.73 11.88 -8.07
N HIS A 225 4.03 11.11 -7.26
CA HIS A 225 3.48 11.63 -6.01
C HIS A 225 4.59 12.12 -5.10
N GLU A 226 4.35 13.19 -4.36
CA GLU A 226 5.31 13.83 -3.47
C GLU A 226 4.85 13.82 -2.01
N TRP A 227 5.71 13.35 -1.09
CA TRP A 227 5.46 13.41 0.33
C TRP A 227 5.38 14.84 0.86
N CYS A 228 4.37 15.09 1.71
CA CYS A 228 4.28 16.29 2.55
C CYS A 228 4.57 15.95 4.02
N MET A 229 4.83 17.02 4.81
CA MET A 229 5.06 16.90 6.25
C MET A 229 3.79 16.55 7.03
N ASP A 230 2.66 17.04 6.57
CA ASP A 230 1.37 16.98 7.26
C ASP A 230 0.82 15.57 7.33
N LYS A 231 0.07 15.31 8.40
CA LYS A 231 -0.81 14.15 8.48
C LYS A 231 -2.11 14.42 7.74
N PHE A 232 -2.66 13.39 7.14
CA PHE A 232 -3.94 13.47 6.45
C PHE A 232 -5.11 13.50 7.43
N GLY A 233 -6.04 14.42 7.22
CA GLY A 233 -7.36 14.44 7.86
C GLY A 233 -8.42 14.70 6.81
N ARG A 234 -9.39 13.78 6.68
CA ARG A 234 -10.46 13.90 5.66
C ARG A 234 -11.27 15.18 5.83
N GLU A 235 -11.62 15.51 7.07
CA GLU A 235 -12.45 16.67 7.42
C GLU A 235 -11.60 17.93 7.77
N TYR A 236 -10.27 17.84 7.64
CA TYR A 236 -9.37 18.89 8.14
C TYR A 236 -9.62 20.26 7.51
N TYR A 237 -10.05 20.33 6.25
CA TYR A 237 -10.28 21.60 5.54
C TYR A 237 -11.44 22.41 6.13
N ARG A 238 -12.36 21.82 6.89
CA ARG A 238 -13.42 22.52 7.62
C ARG A 238 -12.89 23.34 8.79
N ASP A 239 -11.83 22.83 9.44
CA ASP A 239 -11.26 23.41 10.66
C ASP A 239 -9.81 23.91 10.44
N SER A 240 -9.35 23.96 9.19
CA SER A 240 -7.99 24.36 8.85
C SER A 240 -7.74 25.81 9.26
N PRO A 241 -6.65 26.11 10.00
CA PRO A 241 -6.27 27.48 10.30
C PRO A 241 -5.97 28.22 9.00
N ARG A 242 -6.30 29.53 9.00
CA ARG A 242 -6.06 30.38 7.81
C ARG A 242 -4.57 30.62 7.58
N GLU A 243 -3.74 30.66 8.60
CA GLU A 243 -2.32 30.98 8.51
C GLU A 243 -1.48 29.74 8.75
N ASP A 244 -0.59 29.43 7.81
CA ASP A 244 0.41 28.36 7.84
C ASP A 244 -0.13 27.00 8.38
N PRO A 245 -1.20 26.45 7.81
CA PRO A 245 -1.75 25.19 8.28
C PRO A 245 -0.72 24.06 8.17
N LYS A 246 -0.67 23.21 9.20
CA LYS A 246 0.29 22.10 9.34
C LYS A 246 -0.38 20.73 9.42
N GLY A 247 -1.63 20.65 8.95
CA GLY A 247 -2.43 19.42 9.07
C GLY A 247 -2.95 19.17 10.49
N PRO A 248 -3.76 18.13 10.69
CA PRO A 248 -4.31 17.78 11.98
C PRO A 248 -3.22 17.27 12.93
N SER A 249 -3.33 17.58 14.22
CA SER A 249 -2.42 17.10 15.27
C SER A 249 -2.47 15.58 15.47
N LYS A 250 -3.61 14.96 15.14
CA LYS A 250 -3.84 13.51 15.20
C LYS A 250 -3.93 12.95 13.79
N GLY A 251 -3.40 11.76 13.58
CA GLY A 251 -3.38 11.04 12.30
C GLY A 251 -2.12 10.20 12.18
N THR A 252 -2.16 9.18 11.33
CA THR A 252 -1.05 8.24 11.14
C THR A 252 -0.43 8.32 9.75
N SER A 253 -1.18 8.79 8.77
CA SER A 253 -0.78 8.76 7.36
C SER A 253 -0.36 10.16 6.89
N PRO A 254 0.89 10.35 6.46
CA PRO A 254 1.31 11.58 5.80
C PRO A 254 0.56 11.83 4.50
N VAL A 255 0.39 13.13 4.18
CA VAL A 255 -0.20 13.56 2.91
C VAL A 255 0.78 13.33 1.76
N ILE A 256 0.24 12.96 0.61
CA ILE A 256 0.94 12.94 -0.68
C ILE A 256 0.16 13.73 -1.72
N ARG A 257 0.87 14.39 -2.63
CA ARG A 257 0.31 15.34 -3.59
C ARG A 257 0.88 15.10 -5.00
N GLY A 258 0.28 15.73 -6.02
CA GLY A 258 0.81 15.85 -7.38
C GLY A 258 0.26 14.88 -8.41
N GLY A 259 -0.17 13.69 -8.01
CA GLY A 259 -0.37 12.58 -8.94
C GLY A 259 0.96 12.01 -9.42
N ASP A 260 0.94 11.02 -10.28
CA ASP A 260 2.14 10.33 -10.76
C ASP A 260 2.00 9.91 -12.24
N TRP A 261 3.07 9.32 -12.81
CA TRP A 261 3.11 8.85 -14.18
C TRP A 261 2.02 7.83 -14.54
N TYR A 262 1.41 7.19 -13.53
CA TYR A 262 0.36 6.18 -13.67
C TYR A 262 -1.05 6.70 -13.35
N SER A 263 -1.15 7.83 -12.68
CA SER A 263 -2.41 8.48 -12.29
C SER A 263 -3.23 8.90 -13.51
N ASP A 264 -4.55 8.88 -13.38
CA ASP A 264 -5.45 9.55 -14.33
C ASP A 264 -5.31 11.08 -14.18
N GLY A 265 -5.59 11.84 -15.23
CA GLY A 265 -5.49 13.30 -15.19
C GLY A 265 -6.30 13.95 -14.05
N ARG A 266 -7.39 13.31 -13.61
CA ARG A 266 -8.18 13.72 -12.44
C ARG A 266 -7.35 13.76 -11.15
N ASP A 267 -6.44 12.81 -10.98
CA ASP A 267 -5.65 12.64 -9.75
C ASP A 267 -4.37 13.49 -9.77
N CYS A 268 -4.11 14.21 -10.88
CA CYS A 268 -3.02 15.18 -11.00
C CYS A 268 -3.45 16.64 -10.76
N ARG A 269 -4.68 16.93 -10.29
CA ARG A 269 -5.17 18.27 -10.00
C ARG A 269 -4.41 18.93 -8.85
N SER A 270 -4.28 20.27 -8.88
CA SER A 270 -3.62 21.01 -7.79
C SER A 270 -4.23 20.71 -6.42
N ALA A 271 -5.55 20.54 -6.34
CA ALA A 271 -6.28 20.30 -5.11
C ALA A 271 -6.36 18.83 -4.72
N PHE A 272 -5.98 17.88 -5.60
CA PHE A 272 -6.06 16.46 -5.31
C PHE A 272 -5.22 16.09 -4.10
N ARG A 273 -5.85 15.43 -3.15
CA ARG A 273 -5.24 14.99 -1.89
C ARG A 273 -5.20 13.48 -1.84
N TYR A 274 -4.10 12.97 -1.36
CA TYR A 274 -3.97 11.55 -1.06
C TYR A 274 -3.12 11.34 0.18
N ALA A 275 -3.05 10.13 0.70
CA ALA A 275 -2.21 9.79 1.84
C ALA A 275 -1.81 8.33 1.78
N ASP A 276 -0.65 8.02 2.33
CA ASP A 276 -0.21 6.65 2.54
C ASP A 276 0.42 6.53 3.93
N ILE A 277 0.69 5.30 4.35
CA ILE A 277 1.41 5.05 5.61
C ILE A 277 2.85 5.56 5.49
N PRO A 278 3.48 6.01 6.61
CA PRO A 278 4.85 6.52 6.56
C PRO A 278 5.88 5.51 6.04
N GLU A 279 5.62 4.22 6.20
CA GLU A 279 6.39 3.09 5.65
C GLU A 279 6.06 2.79 4.20
N GLY A 280 4.96 3.37 3.68
CA GLY A 280 4.51 3.17 2.31
C GLY A 280 5.58 3.61 1.33
N ARG A 281 5.84 2.76 0.34
CA ARG A 281 6.71 3.05 -0.78
C ARG A 281 6.23 2.29 -2.01
N PHE A 282 6.23 2.96 -3.13
CA PHE A 282 5.88 2.37 -4.43
C PHE A 282 6.54 3.16 -5.56
N TYR A 283 6.62 2.55 -6.71
CA TYR A 283 7.31 3.04 -7.90
C TYR A 283 6.77 4.35 -8.53
N ALA A 284 5.86 5.01 -7.82
CA ALA A 284 5.26 6.27 -8.23
C ALA A 284 5.23 7.30 -7.08
N LEU A 285 6.06 7.10 -6.04
CA LEU A 285 6.11 7.95 -4.84
C LEU A 285 7.55 8.38 -4.55
N GLY A 286 7.76 9.68 -4.60
CA GLY A 286 9.01 10.37 -4.32
C GLY A 286 8.83 11.54 -3.39
N MET A 287 9.60 12.59 -3.60
CA MET A 287 9.54 13.78 -2.75
C MET A 287 10.15 15.00 -3.40
N ARG A 288 9.79 16.16 -2.84
CA ARG A 288 10.41 17.46 -3.06
C ARG A 288 10.77 18.07 -1.71
N VAL A 289 11.83 18.86 -1.62
CA VAL A 289 12.29 19.41 -0.34
C VAL A 289 12.18 20.94 -0.30
N VAL A 290 11.88 21.45 0.90
CA VAL A 290 11.94 22.86 1.27
C VAL A 290 13.31 23.13 1.87
N CYS A 291 13.89 24.30 1.57
CA CYS A 291 15.05 24.86 2.23
C CYS A 291 14.65 26.16 2.93
N GLU A 292 14.90 26.25 4.22
CA GLU A 292 14.75 27.45 5.04
C GLU A 292 16.10 28.07 5.32
N LEU A 293 16.17 29.40 5.36
CA LEU A 293 17.33 30.13 5.77
C LEU A 293 17.14 30.57 7.22
N THR A 294 17.97 30.06 8.12
CA THR A 294 17.96 30.48 9.53
C THR A 294 18.97 31.62 9.77
N SER A 295 18.54 32.69 10.39
CA SER A 295 19.46 33.65 10.99
C SER A 295 20.22 32.97 12.15
N GLU A 296 21.52 33.16 12.26
CA GLU A 296 22.36 32.61 13.34
C GLU A 296 21.66 32.75 14.69
N GLY A 297 21.28 31.63 15.31
CA GLY A 297 20.72 31.61 16.67
C GLY A 297 19.34 30.96 16.83
N ALA A 298 18.61 30.63 15.78
CA ALA A 298 17.34 29.91 15.90
C ALA A 298 17.58 28.42 16.27
N ARG A 299 17.25 28.04 17.50
CA ARG A 299 17.26 26.65 17.96
C ARG A 299 16.24 25.84 17.17
N LEU A 300 16.66 24.69 16.64
CA LEU A 300 15.79 23.70 16.03
C LEU A 300 14.61 23.40 16.96
N ASP A 301 13.38 23.46 16.43
CA ASP A 301 12.17 23.02 17.11
C ASP A 301 12.34 21.55 17.53
N PRO A 302 12.24 21.22 18.84
CA PRO A 302 12.45 19.86 19.33
C PRO A 302 11.47 18.82 18.78
N THR A 303 10.38 19.24 18.12
CA THR A 303 9.38 18.33 17.53
C THR A 303 9.91 17.54 16.33
N VAL A 304 10.97 18.00 15.65
CA VAL A 304 11.62 17.28 14.55
C VAL A 304 12.62 16.22 15.06
N ALA A 305 13.09 16.36 16.31
CA ALA A 305 14.04 15.43 16.92
C ALA A 305 13.38 14.21 17.60
N ALA A 306 12.06 14.20 17.77
CA ALA A 306 11.35 13.17 18.53
C ALA A 306 10.83 11.97 17.71
N ALA A 307 11.24 11.81 16.44
CA ALA A 307 11.03 10.58 15.67
C ALA A 307 12.07 9.49 16.01
N GLY A 308 12.73 9.61 17.17
CA GLY A 308 13.68 8.64 17.70
C GLY A 308 13.05 7.75 18.77
N LYS A 309 13.02 6.46 18.50
CA LYS A 309 12.79 5.28 19.36
C LYS A 309 11.83 5.45 20.56
N PRO A 310 10.75 4.70 20.67
CA PRO A 310 9.88 4.69 21.83
C PRO A 310 10.65 4.18 23.06
N LYS A 311 10.72 5.01 24.09
CA LYS A 311 11.21 4.60 25.41
C LYS A 311 10.14 3.74 26.08
N HIS A 312 10.48 2.46 26.32
CA HIS A 312 9.69 1.57 27.15
C HIS A 312 9.55 2.09 28.58
N ARG A 313 8.32 2.28 29.00
CA ARG A 313 7.95 2.29 30.42
C ARG A 313 7.26 0.97 30.70
N SER A 314 7.93 0.08 31.39
CA SER A 314 7.33 -1.10 32.01
C SER A 314 6.52 -0.67 33.23
N SER A 315 5.22 -0.79 33.16
CA SER A 315 4.37 -0.79 34.34
C SER A 315 3.77 -2.20 34.45
N ALA A 316 4.26 -2.96 35.41
CA ALA A 316 3.60 -4.18 35.86
C ALA A 316 2.30 -3.81 36.57
N ALA A 317 1.17 -3.97 35.89
CA ALA A 317 -0.15 -3.90 36.51
C ALA A 317 -0.53 -5.31 36.97
N THR A 318 -0.80 -5.46 38.24
CA THR A 318 -1.34 -6.67 38.86
C THR A 318 -2.78 -6.87 38.34
N VAL A 319 -2.98 -7.94 37.57
CA VAL A 319 -4.29 -8.26 36.99
C VAL A 319 -5.08 -9.09 37.98
N THR A 320 -6.21 -8.56 38.42
CA THR A 320 -7.26 -9.33 39.07
C THR A 320 -7.99 -10.18 38.04
N THR A 321 -7.85 -11.48 38.12
CA THR A 321 -8.42 -12.45 37.18
C THR A 321 -9.91 -12.61 37.39
N ASN A 322 -10.70 -12.16 36.44
CA ASN A 322 -12.10 -12.52 36.30
C ASN A 322 -12.19 -13.84 35.52
N LEU A 323 -12.69 -14.91 36.14
CA LEU A 323 -12.70 -16.27 35.55
C LEU A 323 -13.42 -16.39 34.21
N ASP A 324 -14.28 -15.44 33.85
CA ASP A 324 -15.03 -15.40 32.59
C ASP A 324 -14.23 -14.88 31.38
N ARG A 325 -12.98 -14.41 31.60
CA ARG A 325 -12.10 -13.81 30.60
C ARG A 325 -10.79 -14.59 30.39
N GLN A 326 -10.74 -15.85 30.76
CA GLN A 326 -9.54 -16.66 30.55
C GLN A 326 -9.43 -17.14 29.09
N PRO A 327 -8.21 -17.13 28.49
CA PRO A 327 -7.99 -17.72 27.19
C PRO A 327 -8.27 -19.24 27.25
N SER A 328 -9.06 -19.71 26.30
CA SER A 328 -9.39 -21.13 26.18
C SER A 328 -9.20 -21.64 24.76
N PRO A 329 -7.97 -21.59 24.23
CA PRO A 329 -7.69 -21.95 22.84
C PRO A 329 -7.86 -23.44 22.54
N ASN A 330 -7.81 -24.28 23.59
CA ASN A 330 -7.95 -25.73 23.45
C ASN A 330 -9.42 -26.21 23.51
N SER A 331 -10.36 -25.30 23.75
CA SER A 331 -11.80 -25.61 23.82
C SER A 331 -12.48 -25.12 22.53
N GLY A 332 -12.35 -25.83 21.43
CA GLY A 332 -12.96 -25.43 20.18
C GLY A 332 -12.18 -25.86 18.96
N GLU A 333 -12.46 -25.23 17.84
CA GLU A 333 -11.86 -25.54 16.56
C GLU A 333 -10.55 -24.79 16.38
N ASP A 334 -9.49 -25.50 15.95
CA ASP A 334 -8.22 -24.91 15.53
C ASP A 334 -8.33 -24.17 14.19
N TRP A 335 -7.34 -23.31 13.89
CA TRP A 335 -7.21 -22.57 12.62
C TRP A 335 -5.89 -22.92 11.91
N PRO A 336 -5.72 -24.16 11.41
CA PRO A 336 -4.42 -24.71 11.06
C PRO A 336 -3.86 -24.23 9.72
N LYS A 337 -4.61 -23.52 8.92
CA LYS A 337 -4.25 -23.08 7.56
C LYS A 337 -5.03 -21.84 7.14
N TRP A 338 -4.68 -21.33 5.96
CA TRP A 338 -5.39 -20.26 5.29
C TRP A 338 -6.90 -20.49 5.26
N ARG A 339 -7.67 -19.50 5.75
CA ARG A 339 -9.14 -19.49 5.86
C ARG A 339 -9.71 -20.61 6.75
N GLY A 340 -8.92 -21.12 7.69
CA GLY A 340 -9.39 -22.07 8.70
C GLY A 340 -9.41 -23.54 8.23
N PRO A 341 -9.92 -24.42 9.06
CA PRO A 341 -9.80 -25.87 8.85
C PRO A 341 -10.47 -26.36 7.55
N ARG A 342 -11.55 -25.71 7.13
CA ARG A 342 -12.27 -26.00 5.89
C ARG A 342 -11.78 -25.20 4.68
N GLY A 343 -11.04 -24.10 4.91
CA GLY A 343 -10.60 -23.19 3.85
C GLY A 343 -11.72 -22.29 3.31
N ASP A 344 -12.85 -22.24 3.97
CA ASP A 344 -14.06 -21.51 3.54
C ASP A 344 -14.26 -20.16 4.24
N GLY A 345 -13.45 -19.84 5.24
CA GLY A 345 -13.60 -18.62 6.05
C GLY A 345 -14.76 -18.71 7.05
N THR A 346 -15.10 -19.90 7.51
CA THR A 346 -16.09 -20.11 8.56
C THR A 346 -15.40 -20.58 9.84
N TRP A 347 -15.74 -19.96 10.97
CA TRP A 347 -15.25 -20.32 12.29
C TRP A 347 -16.39 -20.83 13.18
N ARG A 348 -16.26 -22.03 13.70
CA ARG A 348 -17.18 -22.58 14.72
C ARG A 348 -16.83 -21.96 16.07
N ALA A 349 -17.17 -20.67 16.19
CA ALA A 349 -16.96 -19.92 17.41
C ALA A 349 -17.83 -20.44 18.56
N PRO A 350 -17.39 -20.29 19.82
CA PRO A 350 -18.27 -20.41 20.95
C PRO A 350 -19.36 -19.31 20.88
N LYS A 351 -20.41 -19.42 21.65
CA LYS A 351 -21.47 -18.39 21.64
C LYS A 351 -20.94 -17.07 22.19
N LEU A 352 -20.60 -16.15 21.28
CA LEU A 352 -20.03 -14.86 21.62
C LEU A 352 -21.09 -13.86 22.09
N GLN A 353 -20.72 -12.99 23.05
CA GLN A 353 -21.53 -11.83 23.43
C GLN A 353 -21.55 -10.83 22.26
N THR A 354 -22.71 -10.18 22.08
CA THR A 354 -22.93 -9.20 21.00
C THR A 354 -22.46 -7.80 21.36
N ARG A 355 -22.29 -7.51 22.64
CA ARG A 355 -21.75 -6.24 23.15
C ARG A 355 -20.43 -6.51 23.86
N TRP A 356 -19.40 -5.79 23.42
CA TRP A 356 -18.08 -5.85 24.03
C TRP A 356 -17.93 -4.76 25.09
N PRO A 357 -17.03 -4.92 26.07
CA PRO A 357 -16.76 -3.92 27.10
C PRO A 357 -16.30 -2.59 26.48
N GLU A 358 -16.72 -1.47 27.07
CA GLU A 358 -16.32 -0.13 26.61
C GLU A 358 -14.82 0.13 26.78
N ASP A 359 -14.18 -0.50 27.76
CA ASP A 359 -12.74 -0.49 28.00
C ASP A 359 -11.94 -1.39 27.04
N GLY A 360 -12.64 -2.02 26.08
CA GLY A 360 -12.08 -2.90 25.05
C GLY A 360 -12.00 -4.37 25.45
N LEU A 361 -11.43 -5.18 24.53
CA LEU A 361 -11.26 -6.61 24.75
C LEU A 361 -9.94 -6.89 25.50
N GLN A 362 -9.98 -7.91 26.36
CA GLN A 362 -8.79 -8.32 27.11
C GLN A 362 -7.73 -8.91 26.17
N ARG A 363 -6.52 -8.37 26.23
CA ARG A 363 -5.32 -9.01 25.64
C ARG A 363 -4.74 -10.01 26.62
N ALA A 364 -4.77 -11.31 26.26
CA ALA A 364 -4.18 -12.36 27.09
C ALA A 364 -2.65 -12.24 27.10
N TRP A 365 -2.05 -11.98 25.94
CA TRP A 365 -0.62 -11.77 25.78
C TRP A 365 -0.30 -10.94 24.52
N ARG A 366 0.94 -10.46 24.49
CA ARG A 366 1.53 -9.72 23.38
C ARG A 366 2.99 -10.15 23.25
N GLN A 367 3.48 -10.29 22.01
CA GLN A 367 4.89 -10.54 21.70
C GLN A 367 5.37 -9.64 20.57
N GLU A 368 6.64 -9.30 20.57
CA GLU A 368 7.28 -8.56 19.49
C GLU A 368 7.41 -9.46 18.24
N LEU A 369 7.21 -8.85 17.08
CA LEU A 369 7.27 -9.51 15.79
C LEU A 369 7.96 -8.58 14.78
N GLY A 370 8.55 -9.15 13.74
CA GLY A 370 9.02 -8.41 12.57
C GLY A 370 7.91 -8.16 11.55
N GLY A 371 8.25 -7.46 10.46
CA GLY A 371 7.32 -7.15 9.38
C GLY A 371 6.76 -8.38 8.66
N GLY A 372 5.62 -8.23 8.01
CA GLY A 372 5.04 -9.27 7.17
C GLY A 372 3.53 -9.17 6.99
N TYR A 373 3.05 -9.74 5.90
CA TYR A 373 1.63 -9.76 5.52
C TYR A 373 1.00 -11.16 5.69
N GLY A 374 1.82 -12.17 5.98
CA GLY A 374 1.37 -13.55 6.15
C GLY A 374 0.39 -13.69 7.31
N GLY A 375 -0.63 -14.51 7.12
CA GLY A 375 -1.59 -14.84 8.15
C GLY A 375 -0.99 -15.73 9.25
N ILE A 376 -1.79 -16.01 10.24
CA ILE A 376 -1.45 -16.81 11.41
C ILE A 376 -2.14 -18.18 11.29
N ALA A 377 -1.47 -19.24 11.73
CA ALA A 377 -2.07 -20.56 11.94
C ALA A 377 -2.04 -20.95 13.42
N VAL A 378 -3.09 -21.62 13.87
CA VAL A 378 -3.17 -22.16 15.24
C VAL A 378 -3.54 -23.62 15.17
N SER A 379 -2.76 -24.47 15.85
CA SER A 379 -3.05 -25.90 15.93
C SER A 379 -2.39 -26.53 17.16
N GLY A 380 -3.12 -27.37 17.88
CA GLY A 380 -2.62 -28.12 19.01
C GLY A 380 -2.07 -27.23 20.14
N GLY A 381 -2.72 -26.11 20.43
CA GLY A 381 -2.27 -25.16 21.47
C GLY A 381 -1.03 -24.34 21.07
N ARG A 382 -0.67 -24.29 19.79
CA ARG A 382 0.49 -23.56 19.25
C ARG A 382 0.07 -22.57 18.18
N VAL A 383 0.73 -21.42 18.16
CA VAL A 383 0.53 -20.33 17.18
C VAL A 383 1.76 -20.27 16.27
N TYR A 384 1.55 -20.32 14.97
CA TYR A 384 2.59 -20.26 13.95
C TYR A 384 2.43 -19.02 13.09
N VAL A 385 3.51 -18.26 12.94
CA VAL A 385 3.53 -17.03 12.15
C VAL A 385 4.89 -16.89 11.48
N MET A 386 4.91 -16.21 10.32
CA MET A 386 6.15 -15.85 9.64
C MET A 386 6.36 -14.34 9.73
N ASP A 387 7.61 -13.91 9.87
CA ASP A 387 7.99 -12.51 9.83
C ASP A 387 9.34 -12.28 9.14
N ARG A 388 9.68 -11.02 8.91
CA ARG A 388 11.00 -10.58 8.44
C ARG A 388 11.67 -9.73 9.50
N GLN A 389 12.92 -10.04 9.78
CA GLN A 389 13.82 -9.23 10.60
C GLN A 389 14.90 -8.64 9.71
N ARG A 390 15.04 -7.31 9.69
CA ARG A 390 15.99 -6.60 8.83
C ARG A 390 17.38 -6.46 9.49
N GLU A 391 17.42 -6.28 10.80
CA GLU A 391 18.64 -6.07 11.56
C GLU A 391 18.87 -7.21 12.57
N PRO A 392 20.11 -7.67 12.82
CA PRO A 392 21.36 -7.27 12.18
C PRO A 392 21.58 -7.91 10.79
N LYS A 393 20.68 -8.80 10.35
CA LYS A 393 20.69 -9.44 9.03
C LYS A 393 19.27 -9.52 8.50
N ASP A 394 19.13 -9.37 7.20
CA ASP A 394 17.85 -9.53 6.51
C ASP A 394 17.50 -11.01 6.40
N ILE A 395 16.52 -11.44 7.20
CA ILE A 395 16.10 -12.83 7.32
C ILE A 395 14.58 -12.94 7.38
N GLU A 396 14.03 -14.00 6.83
CA GLU A 396 12.69 -14.47 7.19
C GLU A 396 12.77 -15.45 8.35
N ARG A 397 11.73 -15.44 9.20
CA ARG A 397 11.61 -16.35 10.34
C ARG A 397 10.25 -17.04 10.34
N VAL A 398 10.24 -18.29 10.78
CA VAL A 398 9.05 -19.03 11.19
C VAL A 398 9.08 -19.13 12.70
N LEU A 399 8.06 -18.63 13.37
CA LEU A 399 7.98 -18.53 14.82
C LEU A 399 6.84 -19.38 15.34
N CYS A 400 7.07 -20.08 16.45
CA CYS A 400 6.06 -20.86 17.15
C CYS A 400 5.93 -20.38 18.59
N PHE A 401 4.70 -20.05 18.97
CA PHE A 401 4.37 -19.60 20.33
C PHE A 401 3.35 -20.54 20.99
N ASP A 402 3.36 -20.59 22.31
CA ASP A 402 2.28 -21.16 23.11
C ASP A 402 1.01 -20.31 22.97
N ALA A 403 -0.09 -20.94 22.65
CA ALA A 403 -1.33 -20.23 22.36
C ALA A 403 -1.95 -19.56 23.59
N VAL A 404 -1.69 -20.06 24.79
CA VAL A 404 -2.24 -19.52 26.05
C VAL A 404 -1.38 -18.41 26.63
N THR A 405 -0.06 -18.62 26.64
CA THR A 405 0.89 -17.75 27.37
C THR A 405 1.67 -16.81 26.46
N GLY A 406 1.67 -17.05 25.14
CA GLY A 406 2.50 -16.34 24.18
C GLY A 406 4.00 -16.64 24.29
N LYS A 407 4.43 -17.59 25.14
CA LYS A 407 5.84 -17.98 25.24
C LYS A 407 6.30 -18.58 23.93
N ARG A 408 7.42 -18.09 23.37
CA ARG A 408 8.01 -18.68 22.18
C ARG A 408 8.62 -20.03 22.47
N PHE A 409 8.19 -21.06 21.74
CA PHE A 409 8.75 -22.41 21.83
C PHE A 409 10.01 -22.52 20.97
N TRP A 410 9.95 -22.10 19.70
CA TRP A 410 11.07 -22.18 18.77
C TRP A 410 10.98 -21.12 17.66
N SER A 411 12.06 -20.96 16.94
CA SER A 411 12.19 -20.11 15.76
C SER A 411 13.10 -20.80 14.74
N HIS A 412 12.67 -20.83 13.48
CA HIS A 412 13.49 -21.20 12.33
C HIS A 412 13.74 -19.95 11.50
N SER A 413 14.98 -19.72 11.04
CA SER A 413 15.39 -18.50 10.33
C SER A 413 16.24 -18.83 9.12
N TYR A 414 16.10 -18.05 8.06
CA TYR A 414 16.89 -18.18 6.83
C TYR A 414 17.10 -16.80 6.16
N PRO A 415 18.21 -16.63 5.39
CA PRO A 415 18.45 -15.38 4.65
C PRO A 415 17.36 -15.07 3.65
N ALA A 416 17.00 -13.80 3.50
CA ALA A 416 15.98 -13.36 2.56
C ALA A 416 16.28 -11.93 2.09
N ASP A 417 16.67 -11.79 0.83
CA ASP A 417 16.98 -10.52 0.20
C ASP A 417 15.77 -10.00 -0.60
N TYR A 418 15.18 -8.91 -0.15
CA TYR A 418 13.98 -8.32 -0.70
C TYR A 418 14.20 -7.19 -1.71
N ASP A 419 15.42 -6.97 -2.21
CA ASP A 419 15.77 -5.85 -3.09
C ASP A 419 14.87 -5.71 -4.33
N ASN A 420 14.31 -6.81 -4.81
CA ASN A 420 13.48 -6.85 -6.01
C ASN A 420 11.98 -7.12 -5.73
N VAL A 421 11.52 -6.95 -4.48
CA VAL A 421 10.13 -7.20 -4.09
C VAL A 421 9.49 -5.93 -3.55
N SER A 422 8.43 -5.46 -4.21
CA SER A 422 7.62 -4.34 -3.72
C SER A 422 6.79 -4.74 -2.49
N TYR A 423 6.46 -3.77 -1.63
CA TYR A 423 5.82 -4.03 -0.33
C TYR A 423 6.66 -5.02 0.49
N ASP A 424 7.91 -4.68 0.70
CA ASP A 424 8.97 -5.55 1.20
C ASP A 424 8.94 -5.83 2.71
N ASN A 425 7.81 -5.60 3.41
CA ASN A 425 7.74 -5.80 4.84
C ASN A 425 8.03 -7.24 5.29
N GLY A 426 7.77 -8.23 4.44
CA GLY A 426 8.12 -9.62 4.78
C GLY A 426 7.21 -10.66 4.13
N PRO A 427 7.18 -11.90 4.64
CA PRO A 427 6.44 -13.02 4.08
C PRO A 427 4.93 -12.77 4.03
N ARG A 428 4.26 -13.41 3.05
CA ARG A 428 2.85 -13.19 2.71
C ARG A 428 1.98 -14.42 2.87
N ALA A 429 2.56 -15.61 2.70
CA ALA A 429 1.82 -16.86 2.85
C ALA A 429 1.51 -17.16 4.31
N THR A 430 0.36 -17.77 4.57
CA THR A 430 0.00 -18.32 5.87
C THR A 430 0.61 -19.70 6.04
N PRO A 431 1.23 -20.02 7.16
CA PRO A 431 1.67 -21.38 7.48
C PRO A 431 0.52 -22.38 7.41
N THR A 432 0.78 -23.59 6.91
CA THR A 432 -0.19 -24.68 6.92
C THR A 432 0.31 -25.78 7.85
N VAL A 433 -0.48 -26.11 8.88
CA VAL A 433 -0.15 -27.14 9.87
C VAL A 433 -0.96 -28.40 9.59
N TYR A 434 -0.26 -29.52 9.43
CA TYR A 434 -0.92 -30.79 9.15
C TYR A 434 -0.10 -31.98 9.64
N ARG A 435 -0.71 -32.87 10.44
CA ARG A 435 -0.13 -34.15 10.91
C ARG A 435 1.31 -34.04 11.40
N GLY A 436 1.57 -33.14 12.36
CA GLY A 436 2.89 -33.00 12.99
C GLY A 436 3.91 -32.16 12.22
N HIS A 437 3.52 -31.56 11.10
CA HIS A 437 4.39 -30.73 10.28
C HIS A 437 3.80 -29.32 10.05
N VAL A 438 4.69 -28.35 9.88
CA VAL A 438 4.37 -26.98 9.45
C VAL A 438 4.99 -26.74 8.08
N TYR A 439 4.16 -26.41 7.11
CA TYR A 439 4.58 -26.05 5.74
C TYR A 439 4.54 -24.55 5.60
N THR A 440 5.66 -23.94 5.20
CA THR A 440 5.79 -22.49 5.05
C THR A 440 6.40 -22.13 3.72
N LEU A 441 5.89 -21.08 3.09
CA LEU A 441 6.43 -20.53 1.85
C LEU A 441 6.85 -19.07 2.07
N GLY A 442 8.15 -18.81 1.98
CA GLY A 442 8.72 -17.47 2.01
C GLY A 442 8.41 -16.68 0.73
N ALA A 443 8.43 -15.36 0.82
CA ALA A 443 8.12 -14.50 -0.32
C ALA A 443 9.08 -14.69 -1.51
N LEU A 444 10.28 -15.18 -1.25
CA LEU A 444 11.34 -15.39 -2.23
C LEU A 444 11.44 -16.84 -2.74
N GLY A 445 10.50 -17.72 -2.34
CA GLY A 445 10.43 -19.09 -2.83
C GLY A 445 11.04 -20.15 -1.93
N HIS A 446 11.42 -19.80 -0.71
CA HIS A 446 11.90 -20.77 0.28
C HIS A 446 10.71 -21.57 0.85
N LEU A 447 10.61 -22.82 0.50
CA LEU A 447 9.58 -23.75 0.98
C LEU A 447 10.19 -24.67 2.04
N TYR A 448 9.59 -24.69 3.22
CA TYR A 448 10.02 -25.55 4.32
C TYR A 448 8.89 -26.45 4.81
N CYS A 449 9.25 -27.67 5.15
CA CYS A 449 8.50 -28.56 6.02
C CYS A 449 9.27 -28.64 7.34
N LEU A 450 8.65 -28.18 8.41
CA LEU A 450 9.25 -28.15 9.75
C LEU A 450 8.47 -29.06 10.71
N ASP A 451 9.17 -29.67 11.65
CA ASP A 451 8.55 -30.40 12.77
C ASP A 451 7.85 -29.43 13.73
N VAL A 452 6.59 -29.67 14.05
CA VAL A 452 5.77 -28.79 14.91
C VAL A 452 6.32 -28.65 16.32
N SER A 453 7.04 -29.66 16.83
CA SER A 453 7.50 -29.73 18.24
C SER A 453 8.70 -28.80 18.48
N ASN A 454 9.62 -28.73 17.53
CA ASN A 454 10.94 -28.12 17.71
C ASN A 454 11.40 -27.18 16.57
N GLY A 455 10.67 -27.13 15.45
CA GLY A 455 10.99 -26.27 14.30
C GLY A 455 12.17 -26.75 13.46
N GLN A 456 12.63 -28.01 13.64
CA GLN A 456 13.67 -28.57 12.81
C GLN A 456 13.19 -28.85 11.40
N ILE A 457 14.08 -28.70 10.42
CA ILE A 457 13.79 -28.97 9.02
C ILE A 457 13.61 -30.48 8.82
N VAL A 458 12.45 -30.89 8.34
CA VAL A 458 12.20 -32.23 7.82
C VAL A 458 12.68 -32.31 6.37
N TRP A 459 12.28 -31.33 5.56
CA TRP A 459 12.80 -31.10 4.21
C TRP A 459 12.61 -29.64 3.80
N SER A 460 13.33 -29.19 2.77
CA SER A 460 13.19 -27.85 2.22
C SER A 460 13.43 -27.84 0.71
N LYS A 461 12.90 -26.81 0.03
CA LYS A 461 13.15 -26.50 -1.39
C LYS A 461 13.39 -25.01 -1.56
N ASP A 462 14.30 -24.69 -2.45
CA ASP A 462 14.43 -23.34 -2.99
C ASP A 462 13.77 -23.34 -4.38
N LEU A 463 12.52 -22.82 -4.44
CA LEU A 463 11.72 -22.90 -5.66
C LEU A 463 12.31 -22.06 -6.83
N VAL A 464 13.08 -21.03 -6.51
CA VAL A 464 13.77 -20.21 -7.53
C VAL A 464 14.94 -20.98 -8.11
N ARG A 465 15.84 -21.50 -7.25
CA ARG A 465 17.04 -22.20 -7.68
C ARG A 465 16.73 -23.58 -8.26
N ASP A 466 15.87 -24.35 -7.59
CA ASP A 466 15.67 -25.77 -7.90
C ASP A 466 14.58 -26.00 -8.97
N PHE A 467 13.65 -25.02 -9.12
CA PHE A 467 12.47 -25.16 -9.98
C PHE A 467 12.27 -24.00 -10.97
N ALA A 468 13.22 -23.06 -11.07
CA ALA A 468 13.16 -21.88 -11.92
C ALA A 468 11.89 -21.03 -11.72
N ALA A 469 11.41 -20.94 -10.48
CA ALA A 469 10.32 -20.05 -10.12
C ALA A 469 10.71 -18.59 -10.37
N ARG A 470 9.75 -17.79 -10.82
CA ARG A 470 9.93 -16.35 -10.97
C ARG A 470 9.15 -15.64 -9.89
N VAL A 471 9.85 -15.01 -8.96
CA VAL A 471 9.22 -14.23 -7.90
C VAL A 471 8.46 -13.06 -8.52
N PRO A 472 7.12 -12.98 -8.33
CA PRO A 472 6.34 -11.86 -8.79
C PRO A 472 6.75 -10.56 -8.08
N ILE A 473 6.36 -9.41 -8.63
CA ILE A 473 6.70 -8.09 -8.08
C ILE A 473 6.34 -7.91 -6.59
N TRP A 474 5.31 -8.61 -6.11
CA TRP A 474 4.92 -8.59 -4.69
C TRP A 474 5.26 -9.89 -3.97
N GLY A 475 6.24 -10.65 -4.44
CA GLY A 475 6.66 -11.92 -3.84
C GLY A 475 5.64 -13.06 -3.98
N LEU A 476 6.04 -14.27 -3.64
CA LEU A 476 5.14 -15.43 -3.58
C LEU A 476 4.26 -15.32 -2.33
N SER A 477 2.94 -15.48 -2.49
CA SER A 477 1.96 -15.26 -1.42
C SER A 477 0.91 -16.36 -1.25
N ALA A 478 0.76 -17.23 -2.25
CA ALA A 478 -0.16 -18.36 -2.15
C ALA A 478 0.29 -19.33 -1.04
N SER A 479 -0.57 -19.59 -0.08
CA SER A 479 -0.28 -20.51 1.02
C SER A 479 -0.20 -21.95 0.54
N PRO A 480 0.65 -22.82 1.14
CA PRO A 480 0.70 -24.24 0.83
C PRO A 480 -0.65 -24.93 1.05
N VAL A 481 -1.10 -25.74 0.08
CA VAL A 481 -2.37 -26.47 0.14
C VAL A 481 -2.08 -27.95 0.32
N ILE A 482 -2.67 -28.57 1.34
CA ILE A 482 -2.57 -30.02 1.55
C ILE A 482 -3.70 -30.73 0.83
N PHE A 483 -3.31 -31.72 0.05
CA PHE A 483 -4.23 -32.65 -0.58
C PHE A 483 -3.70 -34.09 -0.40
N GLU A 484 -4.43 -34.93 0.33
CA GLU A 484 -4.01 -36.29 0.68
C GLU A 484 -2.58 -36.36 1.24
N ASP A 485 -1.64 -36.98 0.53
CA ASP A 485 -0.23 -37.10 0.92
C ASP A 485 0.68 -36.06 0.22
N THR A 486 0.11 -35.04 -0.38
CA THR A 486 0.87 -33.98 -1.06
C THR A 486 0.68 -32.61 -0.43
N VAL A 487 1.70 -31.77 -0.59
CA VAL A 487 1.63 -30.32 -0.41
C VAL A 487 1.79 -29.65 -1.78
N ILE A 488 0.78 -28.87 -2.17
CA ILE A 488 0.72 -28.17 -3.45
C ILE A 488 1.06 -26.71 -3.23
N VAL A 489 1.96 -26.17 -4.05
CA VAL A 489 2.39 -24.77 -4.06
C VAL A 489 2.22 -24.14 -5.44
N HIS A 490 2.18 -22.80 -5.48
CA HIS A 490 1.97 -22.00 -6.69
C HIS A 490 3.18 -21.10 -7.00
N PRO A 491 4.32 -21.64 -7.43
CA PRO A 491 5.54 -20.87 -7.67
C PRO A 491 5.59 -20.17 -9.04
N GLY A 492 4.76 -20.56 -10.01
CA GLY A 492 4.80 -20.02 -11.36
C GLY A 492 6.07 -20.35 -12.12
N SER A 493 6.67 -21.50 -11.86
CA SER A 493 7.91 -21.97 -12.51
C SER A 493 7.69 -22.25 -13.98
N LYS A 494 8.64 -21.87 -14.82
CA LYS A 494 8.60 -22.10 -16.26
C LYS A 494 9.60 -23.18 -16.67
N PRO A 495 9.34 -23.94 -17.71
CA PRO A 495 8.23 -23.80 -18.65
C PRO A 495 6.90 -24.41 -18.19
N ASN A 496 6.89 -25.31 -17.20
CA ASN A 496 5.72 -26.11 -16.83
C ASN A 496 5.71 -26.41 -15.33
N GLY A 497 5.50 -25.42 -14.51
CA GLY A 497 5.53 -25.54 -13.05
C GLY A 497 4.76 -24.40 -12.38
N CYS A 498 3.62 -24.00 -12.98
CA CYS A 498 2.73 -23.02 -12.35
C CYS A 498 2.28 -23.53 -10.98
N TYR A 499 1.89 -24.80 -10.90
CA TYR A 499 1.65 -25.55 -9.68
C TYR A 499 2.61 -26.73 -9.57
N ILE A 500 3.12 -27.00 -8.37
CA ILE A 500 3.98 -28.14 -8.06
C ILE A 500 3.45 -28.81 -6.80
N ALA A 501 3.34 -30.13 -6.85
CA ALA A 501 3.01 -30.95 -5.68
C ALA A 501 4.23 -31.75 -5.23
N PHE A 502 4.49 -31.68 -3.96
CA PHE A 502 5.53 -32.48 -3.29
C PHE A 502 4.88 -33.50 -2.34
N ASP A 503 5.50 -34.65 -2.20
CA ASP A 503 5.18 -35.54 -1.10
C ASP A 503 5.36 -34.79 0.21
N ARG A 504 4.35 -34.79 1.07
CA ARG A 504 4.35 -33.98 2.29
C ARG A 504 5.36 -34.45 3.34
N VAL A 505 5.81 -35.72 3.28
CA VAL A 505 6.74 -36.29 4.26
C VAL A 505 8.18 -36.26 3.75
N THR A 506 8.39 -36.64 2.47
CA THR A 506 9.75 -36.75 1.90
C THR A 506 10.20 -35.48 1.16
N GLY A 507 9.25 -34.63 0.72
CA GLY A 507 9.54 -33.50 -0.13
C GLY A 507 9.85 -33.87 -1.58
N GLU A 508 9.69 -35.13 -1.98
CA GLU A 508 9.85 -35.55 -3.37
C GLU A 508 8.77 -34.96 -4.24
N GLU A 509 9.13 -34.50 -5.44
CA GLU A 509 8.15 -34.02 -6.42
C GLU A 509 7.25 -35.15 -6.87
N ARG A 510 5.94 -34.94 -6.79
CA ARG A 510 4.93 -35.87 -7.28
C ARG A 510 4.45 -35.50 -8.68
N TRP A 511 4.19 -34.21 -8.90
CA TRP A 511 3.83 -33.67 -10.20
C TRP A 511 4.08 -32.16 -10.28
N ARG A 512 4.21 -31.65 -11.50
CA ARG A 512 4.14 -30.22 -11.83
C ARG A 512 3.33 -30.01 -13.08
N GLY A 513 2.67 -28.86 -13.19
CA GLY A 513 1.83 -28.59 -14.35
C GLY A 513 1.62 -27.10 -14.62
N LEU A 514 1.25 -26.81 -15.86
CA LEU A 514 0.87 -25.53 -16.44
C LEU A 514 2.01 -24.53 -16.63
N PRO A 515 1.99 -23.78 -17.75
CA PRO A 515 3.05 -22.84 -18.12
C PRO A 515 2.83 -21.42 -17.57
N ASP A 516 1.74 -21.16 -16.82
CA ASP A 516 1.40 -19.83 -16.33
C ASP A 516 2.41 -19.34 -15.28
N GLY A 517 2.50 -18.01 -15.09
CA GLY A 517 3.22 -17.41 -13.99
C GLY A 517 2.44 -17.53 -12.67
N ALA A 518 3.11 -17.21 -11.55
CA ALA A 518 2.46 -17.19 -10.26
C ALA A 518 1.40 -16.07 -10.18
N GLY A 519 0.20 -16.42 -9.68
CA GLY A 519 -0.74 -15.47 -9.10
C GLY A 519 -0.46 -15.33 -7.60
N TYR A 520 -1.30 -14.56 -6.91
CA TYR A 520 -1.17 -14.32 -5.47
C TYR A 520 -2.22 -15.08 -4.65
N ALA A 521 -3.29 -15.51 -5.29
CA ALA A 521 -4.37 -16.25 -4.65
C ALA A 521 -3.95 -17.68 -4.30
N THR A 522 -4.24 -18.10 -3.08
CA THR A 522 -4.15 -19.52 -2.70
C THR A 522 -5.19 -20.31 -3.47
N PRO A 523 -4.85 -21.41 -4.15
CA PRO A 523 -5.84 -22.24 -4.86
C PRO A 523 -6.78 -22.91 -3.88
N ILE A 524 -8.00 -23.24 -4.34
CA ILE A 524 -9.01 -23.94 -3.55
C ILE A 524 -9.17 -25.39 -4.02
N LEU A 525 -9.48 -26.27 -3.08
CA LEU A 525 -9.93 -27.62 -3.37
C LEU A 525 -11.46 -27.66 -3.33
N ILE A 526 -12.06 -28.15 -4.37
CA ILE A 526 -13.51 -28.33 -4.47
C ILE A 526 -13.84 -29.78 -4.77
N ASP A 527 -15.02 -30.21 -4.36
CA ASP A 527 -15.66 -31.45 -4.83
C ASP A 527 -16.90 -31.05 -5.62
N HIS A 528 -16.92 -31.34 -6.90
CA HIS A 528 -18.02 -31.00 -7.79
C HIS A 528 -18.34 -32.17 -8.71
N ALA A 529 -19.62 -32.57 -8.75
CA ALA A 529 -20.10 -33.69 -9.50
C ALA A 529 -19.26 -34.99 -9.30
N GLY A 530 -18.83 -35.25 -8.05
CA GLY A 530 -18.00 -36.38 -7.68
C GLY A 530 -16.54 -36.32 -8.13
N THR A 531 -16.10 -35.16 -8.66
CA THR A 531 -14.72 -34.94 -9.09
C THR A 531 -14.04 -33.91 -8.17
N GLN A 532 -12.95 -34.32 -7.52
CA GLN A 532 -12.11 -33.41 -6.77
C GLN A 532 -11.26 -32.57 -7.72
N GLN A 533 -11.25 -31.27 -7.52
CA GLN A 533 -10.53 -30.33 -8.38
C GLN A 533 -9.73 -29.32 -7.55
N LEU A 534 -8.53 -29.01 -8.02
CA LEU A 534 -7.77 -27.84 -7.57
C LEU A 534 -8.10 -26.66 -8.48
N VAL A 535 -8.77 -25.65 -7.95
CA VAL A 535 -9.09 -24.44 -8.71
C VAL A 535 -8.04 -23.39 -8.42
N GLY A 536 -7.28 -23.02 -9.43
CA GLY A 536 -6.22 -22.05 -9.36
C GLY A 536 -6.52 -20.80 -10.21
N TRP A 537 -6.07 -19.66 -9.74
CA TRP A 537 -6.18 -18.40 -10.47
C TRP A 537 -4.80 -17.80 -10.71
N THR A 538 -4.43 -17.70 -11.98
CA THR A 538 -3.17 -17.15 -12.47
C THR A 538 -3.38 -15.75 -13.05
N PRO A 539 -2.32 -14.99 -13.39
CA PRO A 539 -2.46 -13.70 -14.06
C PRO A 539 -3.28 -13.72 -15.35
N SER A 540 -3.38 -14.87 -16.02
CA SER A 540 -4.03 -14.96 -17.32
C SER A 540 -5.30 -15.82 -17.33
N ASN A 541 -5.45 -16.74 -16.36
CA ASN A 541 -6.50 -17.75 -16.43
C ASN A 541 -7.02 -18.18 -15.05
N VAL A 542 -8.27 -18.60 -15.00
CA VAL A 542 -8.79 -19.47 -13.94
C VAL A 542 -8.79 -20.90 -14.48
N ARG A 543 -8.25 -21.85 -13.71
CA ARG A 543 -8.04 -23.22 -14.15
C ARG A 543 -8.49 -24.23 -13.10
N GLY A 544 -9.10 -25.32 -13.57
CA GLY A 544 -9.34 -26.52 -12.78
C GLY A 544 -8.34 -27.60 -13.14
N LEU A 545 -7.72 -28.23 -12.14
CA LEU A 545 -6.77 -29.34 -12.29
C LEU A 545 -7.21 -30.52 -11.44
N ASP A 546 -6.87 -31.72 -11.88
CA ASP A 546 -6.86 -32.89 -11.00
C ASP A 546 -5.75 -32.73 -9.95
N PRO A 547 -6.07 -32.66 -8.66
CA PRO A 547 -5.07 -32.41 -7.61
C PRO A 547 -4.10 -33.59 -7.40
N ARG A 548 -4.41 -34.80 -7.90
CA ARG A 548 -3.52 -35.99 -7.80
C ARG A 548 -2.42 -35.98 -8.84
N THR A 549 -2.72 -35.45 -10.02
CA THR A 549 -1.85 -35.59 -11.20
C THR A 549 -1.39 -34.28 -11.79
N GLY A 550 -1.98 -33.14 -11.39
CA GLY A 550 -1.75 -31.84 -12.00
C GLY A 550 -2.34 -31.69 -13.42
N LYS A 551 -3.10 -32.70 -13.90
CA LYS A 551 -3.71 -32.66 -15.22
C LYS A 551 -4.77 -31.58 -15.32
N LEU A 552 -4.69 -30.76 -16.38
CA LEU A 552 -5.67 -29.72 -16.67
C LEU A 552 -7.03 -30.35 -16.97
N LEU A 553 -8.07 -29.93 -16.29
CA LEU A 553 -9.46 -30.29 -16.52
C LEU A 553 -10.17 -29.25 -17.39
N TRP A 554 -10.01 -27.98 -17.05
CA TRP A 554 -10.62 -26.85 -17.76
C TRP A 554 -9.84 -25.55 -17.61
N THR A 555 -10.15 -24.58 -18.49
CA THR A 555 -9.56 -23.23 -18.48
C THR A 555 -10.61 -22.19 -18.83
N VAL A 556 -10.65 -21.12 -18.06
CA VAL A 556 -11.41 -19.90 -18.38
C VAL A 556 -10.43 -18.71 -18.43
N PRO A 557 -10.30 -18.04 -19.60
CA PRO A 557 -9.45 -16.87 -19.71
C PRO A 557 -9.94 -15.74 -18.80
N PHE A 558 -9.03 -15.21 -18.00
CA PHE A 558 -9.23 -14.00 -17.20
C PHE A 558 -7.89 -13.33 -17.00
N GLU A 559 -7.47 -12.59 -18.01
CA GLU A 559 -6.26 -11.77 -17.93
C GLU A 559 -6.50 -10.61 -16.97
N VAL A 560 -5.59 -10.44 -16.02
CA VAL A 560 -5.67 -9.39 -15.00
C VAL A 560 -4.45 -8.49 -15.05
N ASN A 561 -4.72 -7.19 -15.00
CA ASN A 561 -3.68 -6.18 -15.02
C ASN A 561 -2.71 -6.36 -13.83
N TYR A 562 -1.42 -6.18 -14.06
CA TYR A 562 -0.35 -6.35 -13.05
C TYR A 562 -0.31 -7.73 -12.37
N GLY A 563 -0.94 -8.73 -12.96
CA GLY A 563 -1.03 -10.04 -12.34
C GLY A 563 -1.86 -10.09 -11.06
N THR A 564 -2.77 -9.14 -10.84
CA THR A 564 -3.57 -8.97 -9.61
C THR A 564 -4.62 -10.07 -9.39
N ALA A 565 -4.24 -11.33 -9.59
CA ALA A 565 -5.00 -12.51 -9.18
C ALA A 565 -4.78 -12.73 -7.68
N ILE A 566 -5.42 -11.92 -6.82
CA ILE A 566 -5.12 -11.85 -5.38
C ILE A 566 -6.25 -12.40 -4.51
N ALA A 567 -7.50 -11.93 -4.74
CA ALA A 567 -8.63 -12.35 -3.94
C ALA A 567 -8.87 -13.85 -4.07
N HIS A 568 -9.04 -14.51 -2.95
CA HIS A 568 -9.24 -15.97 -2.91
C HIS A 568 -10.51 -16.37 -3.66
N PRO A 569 -10.47 -17.30 -4.60
CA PRO A 569 -11.68 -17.81 -5.25
C PRO A 569 -12.63 -18.40 -4.21
N ILE A 570 -13.93 -18.26 -4.44
CA ILE A 570 -14.94 -19.00 -3.67
C ILE A 570 -15.72 -19.90 -4.63
N PHE A 571 -16.15 -21.07 -4.15
CA PHE A 571 -16.99 -22.01 -4.87
C PHE A 571 -18.28 -22.26 -4.09
N GLN A 572 -19.42 -21.94 -4.69
CA GLN A 572 -20.74 -22.10 -4.09
C GLN A 572 -21.79 -22.24 -5.22
N GLU A 573 -22.77 -23.09 -5.05
CA GLU A 573 -23.90 -23.25 -5.99
C GLU A 573 -23.42 -23.51 -7.44
N ASP A 574 -22.41 -24.36 -7.61
CA ASP A 574 -21.77 -24.66 -8.90
C ASP A 574 -21.12 -23.45 -9.58
N LEU A 575 -20.90 -22.37 -8.84
CA LEU A 575 -20.28 -21.15 -9.31
C LEU A 575 -18.94 -20.91 -8.62
N ILE A 576 -17.92 -20.62 -9.41
CA ILE A 576 -16.64 -20.08 -8.95
C ILE A 576 -16.68 -18.57 -9.14
N LEU A 577 -16.45 -17.81 -8.07
CA LEU A 577 -16.30 -16.37 -8.11
C LEU A 577 -14.83 -16.00 -7.98
N VAL A 578 -14.34 -15.18 -8.89
CA VAL A 578 -13.02 -14.55 -8.87
C VAL A 578 -13.17 -13.05 -9.07
N SER A 579 -12.38 -12.24 -8.35
CA SER A 579 -12.51 -10.78 -8.37
C SER A 579 -11.17 -10.09 -8.38
N SER A 580 -10.92 -9.27 -9.42
CA SER A 580 -9.72 -8.47 -9.60
C SER A 580 -9.97 -7.01 -9.25
N TYR A 581 -8.96 -6.40 -8.65
CA TYR A 581 -8.92 -4.98 -8.32
C TYR A 581 -9.13 -4.06 -9.55
N TYR A 582 -8.61 -4.44 -10.72
CA TYR A 582 -8.68 -3.64 -11.94
C TYR A 582 -9.72 -4.16 -12.94
N ASP A 583 -9.93 -5.47 -12.99
CA ASP A 583 -10.58 -6.13 -14.13
C ASP A 583 -11.98 -6.63 -13.81
N GLY A 584 -12.44 -6.37 -12.57
CA GLY A 584 -13.80 -6.68 -12.13
C GLY A 584 -13.96 -8.11 -11.59
N THR A 585 -15.20 -8.53 -11.50
CA THR A 585 -15.61 -9.81 -10.91
C THR A 585 -16.25 -10.70 -11.94
N LYS A 586 -15.84 -11.97 -11.97
CA LYS A 586 -16.34 -12.99 -12.88
C LYS A 586 -16.92 -14.16 -12.10
N ALA A 587 -18.12 -14.61 -12.49
CA ALA A 587 -18.69 -15.88 -12.03
C ALA A 587 -18.58 -16.91 -13.14
N ILE A 588 -18.06 -18.08 -12.81
CA ILE A 588 -17.82 -19.21 -13.71
C ILE A 588 -18.68 -20.36 -13.23
N HIS A 589 -19.57 -20.85 -14.09
CA HIS A 589 -20.42 -21.99 -13.81
C HIS A 589 -19.69 -23.28 -14.20
N LEU A 590 -19.74 -24.27 -13.33
CA LEU A 590 -19.31 -25.64 -13.59
C LEU A 590 -20.55 -26.52 -13.86
N GLY A 591 -20.60 -27.19 -14.99
CA GLY A 591 -21.63 -28.18 -15.30
C GLY A 591 -21.28 -29.56 -14.75
N ASP A 592 -22.10 -30.55 -15.10
CA ASP A 592 -21.99 -31.94 -14.60
C ASP A 592 -20.70 -32.65 -15.01
N GLN A 593 -20.04 -32.20 -16.06
CA GLN A 593 -18.75 -32.72 -16.49
C GLN A 593 -17.63 -31.75 -16.22
N PRO A 594 -16.42 -32.20 -15.85
CA PRO A 594 -15.29 -31.31 -15.58
C PRO A 594 -14.92 -30.37 -16.74
N SER A 595 -15.28 -30.74 -17.98
CA SER A 595 -15.04 -29.91 -19.18
C SER A 595 -16.17 -28.91 -19.47
N ASP A 596 -17.33 -29.04 -18.84
CA ASP A 596 -18.48 -28.16 -19.06
C ASP A 596 -18.34 -26.93 -18.13
N VAL A 597 -17.67 -25.90 -18.65
CA VAL A 597 -17.35 -24.68 -17.90
C VAL A 597 -17.69 -23.47 -18.74
N GLN A 598 -18.50 -22.57 -18.19
CA GLN A 598 -18.91 -21.33 -18.86
C GLN A 598 -18.91 -20.11 -17.96
N VAL A 599 -18.61 -18.95 -18.53
CA VAL A 599 -18.73 -17.67 -17.81
C VAL A 599 -20.22 -17.34 -17.70
N LYS A 600 -20.74 -17.35 -16.47
CA LYS A 600 -22.12 -16.99 -16.18
C LYS A 600 -22.37 -15.50 -16.33
N TRP A 601 -21.48 -14.68 -15.77
CA TRP A 601 -21.46 -13.22 -15.90
C TRP A 601 -20.08 -12.66 -15.61
N HIS A 602 -19.83 -11.41 -16.08
CA HIS A 602 -18.62 -10.64 -15.80
C HIS A 602 -18.97 -9.17 -15.61
N ASP A 603 -18.85 -8.66 -14.39
CA ASP A 603 -18.96 -7.22 -14.10
C ASP A 603 -17.57 -6.61 -14.04
N ARG A 604 -17.26 -5.76 -15.02
CA ARG A 604 -15.96 -5.06 -15.12
C ARG A 604 -15.90 -3.72 -14.40
N ARG A 605 -17.05 -3.20 -13.94
CA ARG A 605 -17.15 -1.79 -13.51
C ARG A 605 -17.58 -1.61 -12.06
N ASN A 606 -18.54 -2.40 -11.58
CA ASN A 606 -19.24 -2.13 -10.33
C ASN A 606 -18.81 -3.09 -9.20
N LEU A 607 -18.24 -4.25 -9.52
CA LEU A 607 -17.74 -5.23 -8.56
C LEU A 607 -16.24 -5.42 -8.79
N ARG A 608 -15.44 -4.71 -8.01
CA ARG A 608 -13.97 -4.72 -8.09
C ARG A 608 -13.38 -5.07 -6.75
N GLY A 609 -13.24 -6.38 -6.51
CA GLY A 609 -12.69 -6.88 -5.24
C GLY A 609 -11.25 -6.45 -5.05
N LEU A 610 -10.98 -6.03 -3.83
CA LEU A 610 -9.64 -5.80 -3.35
C LEU A 610 -8.96 -7.13 -2.99
N MET A 611 -7.91 -7.06 -2.20
CA MET A 611 -7.16 -8.22 -1.72
C MET A 611 -7.90 -9.01 -0.63
N SER A 612 -9.06 -8.51 -0.16
CA SER A 612 -9.90 -9.16 0.85
C SER A 612 -10.68 -10.33 0.26
N GLN A 613 -10.88 -11.33 1.08
CA GLN A 613 -11.51 -12.58 0.66
C GLN A 613 -13.05 -12.44 0.72
N PRO A 614 -13.77 -12.74 -0.37
CA PRO A 614 -15.22 -12.71 -0.34
C PRO A 614 -15.81 -13.70 0.67
N LEU A 615 -16.97 -13.38 1.21
CA LEU A 615 -17.83 -14.32 1.93
C LEU A 615 -19.04 -14.68 1.07
N TYR A 616 -19.65 -15.81 1.37
CA TYR A 616 -20.90 -16.25 0.73
C TYR A 616 -21.88 -16.78 1.78
N ARG A 617 -23.16 -16.46 1.61
CA ARG A 617 -24.28 -17.06 2.37
C ARG A 617 -25.61 -16.83 1.65
N ASP A 618 -26.46 -17.84 1.61
CA ASP A 618 -27.86 -17.79 1.15
C ASP A 618 -28.02 -17.05 -0.20
N GLY A 619 -27.29 -17.51 -1.22
CA GLY A 619 -27.33 -16.94 -2.57
C GLY A 619 -26.63 -15.60 -2.75
N HIS A 620 -26.02 -15.04 -1.70
CA HIS A 620 -25.38 -13.73 -1.73
C HIS A 620 -23.89 -13.80 -1.42
N ALA A 621 -23.12 -13.04 -2.21
CA ALA A 621 -21.69 -12.82 -1.96
C ALA A 621 -21.47 -11.43 -1.36
N TYR A 622 -20.48 -11.34 -0.47
CA TYR A 622 -20.06 -10.13 0.23
C TYR A 622 -18.59 -9.87 -0.12
N LEU A 623 -18.35 -8.79 -0.82
CA LEU A 623 -17.05 -8.45 -1.40
C LEU A 623 -16.62 -7.07 -0.94
N LEU A 624 -15.40 -6.90 -0.45
CA LEU A 624 -14.85 -5.57 -0.23
C LEU A 624 -14.49 -4.95 -1.58
N ASP A 625 -15.35 -4.05 -2.03
CA ASP A 625 -15.20 -3.34 -3.31
C ASP A 625 -14.27 -2.14 -3.16
N LYS A 626 -13.51 -1.85 -4.19
CA LYS A 626 -12.55 -0.75 -4.25
C LYS A 626 -13.15 0.63 -3.97
N ARG A 627 -14.41 0.85 -4.32
CA ARG A 627 -15.06 2.17 -4.30
C ARG A 627 -16.14 2.29 -3.24
N HIS A 628 -16.85 1.21 -3.02
CA HIS A 628 -18.11 1.22 -2.30
C HIS A 628 -18.03 0.57 -0.90
N GLY A 629 -16.85 0.06 -0.54
CA GLY A 629 -16.70 -0.68 0.70
C GLY A 629 -17.25 -2.10 0.62
N LEU A 630 -17.81 -2.62 1.71
CA LEU A 630 -18.41 -3.96 1.70
C LEU A 630 -19.69 -3.96 0.87
N THR A 631 -19.67 -4.71 -0.22
CA THR A 631 -20.76 -4.79 -1.20
C THR A 631 -21.39 -6.18 -1.18
N CYS A 632 -22.71 -6.24 -1.00
CA CYS A 632 -23.53 -7.44 -1.12
C CYS A 632 -24.16 -7.51 -2.50
N PHE A 633 -24.09 -8.69 -3.13
CA PHE A 633 -24.73 -8.95 -4.42
C PHE A 633 -25.18 -10.41 -4.53
N HIS A 634 -26.16 -10.66 -5.39
CA HIS A 634 -26.65 -12.02 -5.67
C HIS A 634 -25.62 -12.78 -6.49
N LEU A 635 -25.12 -13.92 -6.02
CA LEU A 635 -24.02 -14.67 -6.64
C LEU A 635 -24.33 -15.09 -8.08
N ALA A 636 -25.49 -15.65 -8.31
CA ALA A 636 -25.85 -16.20 -9.63
C ALA A 636 -26.05 -15.12 -10.72
N THR A 637 -26.27 -13.86 -10.36
CA THR A 637 -26.60 -12.79 -11.34
C THR A 637 -25.63 -11.60 -11.31
N GLY A 638 -24.80 -11.47 -10.28
CA GLY A 638 -23.97 -10.29 -10.06
C GLY A 638 -24.74 -9.03 -9.65
N LYS A 639 -26.07 -9.10 -9.46
CA LYS A 639 -26.90 -7.95 -9.15
C LYS A 639 -26.67 -7.47 -7.73
N LYS A 640 -26.15 -6.24 -7.59
CA LYS A 640 -25.91 -5.58 -6.30
C LYS A 640 -27.21 -5.43 -5.52
N ARG A 641 -27.14 -5.68 -4.22
CA ARG A 641 -28.23 -5.47 -3.24
C ARG A 641 -28.01 -4.18 -2.46
N TRP A 642 -26.82 -4.05 -1.85
CA TRP A 642 -26.42 -2.87 -1.06
C TRP A 642 -24.89 -2.78 -0.99
N ASP A 643 -24.39 -1.64 -0.52
CA ASP A 643 -23.03 -1.47 -0.01
C ASP A 643 -23.06 -0.73 1.33
N ASP A 644 -21.96 -0.78 2.07
CA ASP A 644 -21.86 -0.18 3.41
C ASP A 644 -21.33 1.26 3.40
N ASP A 645 -21.16 1.87 2.23
CA ASP A 645 -20.55 3.20 2.05
C ASP A 645 -19.22 3.38 2.83
N ASN A 646 -18.40 2.34 2.83
CA ASN A 646 -17.10 2.28 3.51
C ASN A 646 -17.16 2.47 5.04
N ARG A 647 -18.24 2.05 5.70
CA ARG A 647 -18.36 2.06 7.18
C ARG A 647 -17.49 0.98 7.82
N MET A 648 -17.33 -0.17 7.18
CA MET A 648 -16.52 -1.28 7.69
C MET A 648 -15.04 -0.94 7.73
N THR A 649 -14.52 -0.31 6.68
CA THR A 649 -13.15 0.13 6.59
C THR A 649 -13.06 1.45 5.84
N PRO A 650 -12.25 2.42 6.30
CA PRO A 650 -12.15 3.74 5.68
C PRO A 650 -11.74 3.65 4.21
N LYS A 651 -12.22 4.60 3.40
CA LYS A 651 -11.76 4.77 2.01
C LYS A 651 -10.24 4.96 2.00
N GLY A 652 -9.55 4.24 1.13
CA GLY A 652 -8.12 4.33 0.96
C GLY A 652 -7.71 3.75 -0.39
N ARG A 653 -6.42 3.79 -0.70
CA ARG A 653 -5.91 3.18 -1.94
C ARG A 653 -6.12 1.67 -1.95
N ASN A 654 -5.83 1.03 -0.83
CA ASN A 654 -5.92 -0.41 -0.66
C ASN A 654 -6.57 -0.73 0.69
N PRO A 655 -7.87 -0.41 0.91
CA PRO A 655 -8.55 -0.81 2.12
C PRO A 655 -8.56 -2.34 2.20
N GLN A 656 -8.21 -2.87 3.36
CA GLN A 656 -8.13 -4.29 3.62
C GLN A 656 -9.05 -4.66 4.78
N ALA A 657 -9.66 -5.81 4.68
CA ALA A 657 -10.37 -6.43 5.79
C ALA A 657 -10.36 -7.94 5.63
N THR A 658 -10.21 -8.64 6.72
CA THR A 658 -10.42 -10.08 6.77
C THR A 658 -11.79 -10.35 7.34
N MET A 659 -12.54 -11.22 6.70
CA MET A 659 -13.93 -11.51 7.05
C MET A 659 -14.10 -13.00 7.27
N VAL A 660 -14.73 -13.36 8.39
CA VAL A 660 -14.98 -14.75 8.77
C VAL A 660 -16.42 -14.90 9.27
N TRP A 661 -17.17 -15.87 8.73
CA TRP A 661 -18.47 -16.24 9.25
C TRP A 661 -18.34 -16.93 10.60
N LEU A 662 -19.23 -16.55 11.52
CA LEU A 662 -19.46 -17.32 12.75
C LEU A 662 -20.40 -18.50 12.48
N ASN A 663 -20.37 -19.48 13.38
CA ASN A 663 -21.24 -20.66 13.29
C ASN A 663 -22.68 -20.34 13.76
N ASP A 664 -23.26 -19.27 13.23
CA ASP A 664 -24.63 -18.86 13.45
C ASP A 664 -25.22 -18.23 12.17
N ALA A 665 -26.50 -17.85 12.23
CA ALA A 665 -27.27 -17.57 11.01
C ALA A 665 -26.68 -16.45 10.14
N ASP A 666 -26.27 -15.31 10.73
CA ASP A 666 -25.93 -14.12 9.95
C ASP A 666 -24.80 -13.25 10.55
N ARG A 667 -24.05 -13.77 11.53
CA ARG A 667 -22.95 -13.01 12.12
C ARG A 667 -21.61 -13.32 11.49
N ALA A 668 -20.84 -12.25 11.28
CA ALA A 668 -19.45 -12.33 10.87
C ALA A 668 -18.56 -11.51 11.83
N ILE A 669 -17.29 -11.90 11.90
CA ILE A 669 -16.25 -11.14 12.56
C ILE A 669 -15.26 -10.63 11.50
N ILE A 670 -14.87 -9.37 11.64
CA ILE A 670 -14.06 -8.66 10.65
C ILE A 670 -12.89 -8.01 11.37
N LEU A 671 -11.70 -8.14 10.82
CA LEU A 671 -10.53 -7.35 11.19
C LEU A 671 -10.18 -6.45 10.02
N ASN A 672 -10.29 -5.13 10.18
CA ASN A 672 -9.96 -4.18 9.13
C ASN A 672 -8.49 -3.75 9.15
N SER A 673 -8.06 -2.99 8.14
CA SER A 673 -6.67 -2.54 8.00
C SER A 673 -6.18 -1.62 9.12
N ASP A 674 -7.07 -0.97 9.85
CA ASP A 674 -6.71 -0.08 10.96
C ASP A 674 -6.57 -0.85 12.30
N GLY A 675 -6.80 -2.17 12.26
CA GLY A 675 -6.70 -3.04 13.42
C GLY A 675 -7.97 -3.09 14.27
N ASP A 676 -9.09 -2.60 13.72
CA ASP A 676 -10.39 -2.71 14.37
C ASP A 676 -10.98 -4.10 14.16
N LEU A 677 -11.30 -4.74 15.25
CA LEU A 677 -12.12 -5.95 15.25
C LEU A 677 -13.59 -5.53 15.34
N ILE A 678 -14.42 -6.08 14.44
CA ILE A 678 -15.82 -5.68 14.28
C ILE A 678 -16.68 -6.94 14.28
N LEU A 679 -17.70 -6.96 15.10
CA LEU A 679 -18.74 -7.97 15.09
C LEU A 679 -19.95 -7.40 14.36
N VAL A 680 -20.42 -8.10 13.32
CA VAL A 680 -21.51 -7.63 12.46
C VAL A 680 -22.55 -8.70 12.21
N ARG A 681 -23.77 -8.28 11.88
CA ARG A 681 -24.76 -9.09 11.16
C ARG A 681 -24.76 -8.68 9.71
N LEU A 682 -24.64 -9.67 8.82
CA LEU A 682 -24.63 -9.51 7.38
C LEU A 682 -25.70 -10.39 6.74
N ASN A 683 -26.60 -9.78 5.98
CA ASN A 683 -27.60 -10.50 5.18
C ASN A 683 -27.92 -9.72 3.90
N SER A 684 -28.87 -10.18 3.10
CA SER A 684 -29.28 -9.52 1.87
C SER A 684 -29.93 -8.15 2.06
N GLU A 685 -30.28 -7.76 3.31
CA GLU A 685 -30.95 -6.50 3.64
C GLU A 685 -29.98 -5.43 4.11
N GLY A 686 -28.81 -5.81 4.70
CA GLY A 686 -27.86 -4.80 5.13
C GLY A 686 -26.69 -5.30 5.98
N TYR A 687 -25.93 -4.30 6.41
CA TYR A 687 -24.79 -4.37 7.33
C TYR A 687 -25.20 -3.75 8.67
N ILE A 688 -25.17 -4.52 9.74
CA ILE A 688 -25.52 -4.08 11.10
C ILE A 688 -24.35 -4.36 12.03
N GLU A 689 -23.63 -3.31 12.41
CA GLU A 689 -22.52 -3.40 13.36
C GLU A 689 -23.07 -3.61 14.78
N GLN A 690 -22.55 -4.60 15.48
CA GLN A 690 -22.92 -4.96 16.85
C GLN A 690 -21.90 -4.46 17.86
N SER A 691 -20.62 -4.57 17.54
CA SER A 691 -19.51 -4.09 18.36
C SER A 691 -18.28 -3.82 17.51
N ARG A 692 -17.47 -2.84 17.92
CA ARG A 692 -16.16 -2.51 17.35
C ARG A 692 -15.18 -2.17 18.45
N THR A 693 -13.93 -2.63 18.33
CA THR A 693 -12.82 -2.23 19.19
C THR A 693 -11.51 -2.41 18.46
N ASN A 694 -10.55 -1.51 18.70
CA ASN A 694 -9.21 -1.67 18.17
C ASN A 694 -8.44 -2.70 19.00
N ILE A 695 -7.88 -3.71 18.34
CA ILE A 695 -7.14 -4.80 19.01
C ILE A 695 -5.64 -4.80 18.70
N ILE A 696 -5.23 -4.18 17.59
CA ILE A 696 -3.83 -4.17 17.13
C ILE A 696 -3.58 -2.91 16.31
N GLY A 697 -2.31 -2.61 16.03
CA GLY A 697 -1.95 -1.59 15.03
C GLY A 697 -2.37 -1.98 13.61
N ARG A 698 -2.07 -1.13 12.63
CA ARG A 698 -2.42 -1.40 11.22
C ARG A 698 -1.93 -2.77 10.76
N THR A 699 -2.78 -3.46 10.01
CA THR A 699 -2.49 -4.81 9.53
C THR A 699 -3.18 -5.13 8.21
N TRP A 700 -2.51 -5.94 7.38
CA TRP A 700 -3.09 -6.62 6.23
C TRP A 700 -3.08 -8.14 6.41
N ALA A 701 -2.53 -8.60 7.52
CA ALA A 701 -2.42 -10.02 7.81
C ALA A 701 -3.74 -10.62 8.29
N HIS A 702 -4.00 -11.84 7.90
CA HIS A 702 -5.17 -12.59 8.34
C HIS A 702 -4.99 -13.09 9.78
N PRO A 703 -5.96 -12.83 10.68
CA PRO A 703 -5.95 -13.38 12.02
C PRO A 703 -6.24 -14.89 12.00
N ALA A 704 -5.93 -15.55 13.09
CA ALA A 704 -6.34 -16.92 13.39
C ALA A 704 -7.30 -16.94 14.58
N TYR A 705 -8.07 -18.00 14.67
CA TYR A 705 -9.13 -18.17 15.67
C TYR A 705 -8.97 -19.55 16.34
N ALA A 706 -9.07 -19.60 17.67
CA ALA A 706 -9.11 -20.87 18.39
C ALA A 706 -9.84 -20.69 19.73
N GLY A 707 -10.78 -21.58 20.04
CA GLY A 707 -11.61 -21.46 21.24
C GLY A 707 -12.38 -20.15 21.27
N ASN A 708 -12.11 -19.29 22.25
CA ASN A 708 -12.63 -17.92 22.33
C ASN A 708 -11.55 -16.86 22.09
N CYS A 709 -10.46 -17.22 21.45
CA CYS A 709 -9.31 -16.34 21.20
C CYS A 709 -9.18 -15.95 19.73
N ILE A 710 -8.70 -14.74 19.51
CA ILE A 710 -8.24 -14.24 18.22
C ILE A 710 -6.74 -13.92 18.33
N TYR A 711 -5.98 -14.40 17.37
CA TYR A 711 -4.57 -14.10 17.22
C TYR A 711 -4.41 -13.16 16.03
N ALA A 712 -3.96 -11.94 16.27
CA ALA A 712 -3.76 -10.91 15.25
C ALA A 712 -2.33 -10.39 15.27
N ARG A 713 -1.83 -9.94 14.12
CA ARG A 713 -0.48 -9.36 14.01
C ARG A 713 -0.51 -8.01 13.30
N SER A 714 0.46 -7.17 13.64
CA SER A 714 0.89 -6.00 12.85
C SER A 714 2.32 -6.23 12.32
N ASP A 715 2.98 -5.19 11.85
CA ASP A 715 4.40 -5.25 11.44
C ASP A 715 5.37 -5.26 12.62
N THR A 716 4.90 -5.11 13.86
CA THR A 716 5.76 -5.01 15.05
C THR A 716 5.36 -5.93 16.18
N GLU A 717 4.17 -6.50 16.15
CA GLU A 717 3.65 -7.31 17.25
C GLU A 717 2.64 -8.37 16.81
N ILE A 718 2.51 -9.40 17.64
CA ILE A 718 1.40 -10.36 17.63
C ILE A 718 0.71 -10.34 18.98
N VAL A 719 -0.62 -10.41 18.98
CA VAL A 719 -1.45 -10.41 20.19
C VAL A 719 -2.42 -11.58 20.21
N CYS A 720 -2.73 -12.05 21.40
CA CYS A 720 -3.90 -12.89 21.67
C CYS A 720 -4.97 -12.05 22.37
N VAL A 721 -6.16 -11.97 21.79
CA VAL A 721 -7.30 -11.24 22.34
C VAL A 721 -8.41 -12.22 22.69
N VAL A 722 -8.99 -12.07 23.89
CA VAL A 722 -10.04 -12.94 24.41
C VAL A 722 -11.43 -12.35 24.13
N LEU A 723 -12.25 -13.09 23.44
CA LEU A 723 -13.64 -12.70 23.17
C LEU A 723 -14.56 -13.12 24.33
N PRO A 724 -15.46 -12.24 24.77
CA PRO A 724 -16.42 -12.59 25.81
C PRO A 724 -17.47 -13.58 25.28
N ILE A 725 -17.65 -14.67 26.02
CA ILE A 725 -18.62 -15.72 25.71
C ILE A 725 -19.88 -15.58 26.56
N VAL A 726 -20.98 -16.08 26.02
CA VAL A 726 -22.24 -16.21 26.79
C VAL A 726 -22.11 -17.44 27.67
N ASN A 727 -22.01 -17.23 28.99
CA ASN A 727 -22.00 -18.36 29.94
C ASN A 727 -23.34 -19.12 29.90
N ALA A 728 -23.25 -20.42 29.73
CA ALA A 728 -24.41 -21.27 30.00
C ALA A 728 -24.78 -21.05 31.46
N ARG A 729 -25.95 -20.44 31.78
CA ARG A 729 -26.44 -20.38 33.14
C ARG A 729 -26.43 -21.81 33.65
N LYS A 730 -25.67 -22.07 34.71
CA LYS A 730 -25.89 -23.31 35.50
C LYS A 730 -27.35 -23.33 35.91
N LYS A 731 -28.13 -24.24 35.32
CA LYS A 731 -29.47 -24.54 35.76
C LYS A 731 -29.39 -25.24 37.11
#